data_2a52c72008da684abed3350bb26e324d
#
_entry.id   2a52c72008da684abed3350bb26e324d
#
_cell.length_a   1.000
_cell.length_b   1.000
_cell.length_c   1.000
_cell.angle_alpha   90.00
_cell.angle_beta   90.00
_cell.angle_gamma   90.00
#
_symmetry.space_group_name_H-M   'P 1'
#
loop_
_entity.id
_entity.type
_entity.pdbx_description
1 polymer ?
#
loop_
_entity_poly.entity_id
_entity_poly.type
_entity_poly.pdbx_seq_one_letter_code
_entity_poly.pdbx_strand_id
1 'polypeptide(L)'
;MGLPTIPLLSNIWIHFGLATLALLIPGRSLLVDGGRSLAQGMPNMNTLVGLGTVSAYLASCFALFVPSLGWECFFDEPVMLLGFILLGRTLEGKARNRASAALEKLVMLQPPIARLIGKQSNSETIEIPVEQLKSGEWLRVLPGEKIPVDGTVITGETTVDESMLTGESVAVVKTTSDVVRAGTINQSGVITIEVTGIGQDTALAKIINLVEAAQTRKAPVQQLADTIAGYFAYGVMAIATITFLFWYFVGTNLWDSVLTSDLHSLNMPMTEMAEISVTTSPLLLSLKLAIAVLVIACPCALGLATPTAILVGTSIGAESGILIKGGDVLERVQQLNTVVFDKTGTLTIGQPQVTECIPVSELTAQQLLQIAASIESGSNHPLARAIRTAAQLQDLALLDTSDFVTVIGQGMSGMVAGQPAYLGNRQWLLNHGIEINQQQEDQALSLAKSGKTVIYLAYQGILQGLIAIEDSLRPDAVATVQQLQSLNLNTVLLTGDRPEVAQAIAHKLKITQVFSEVKPEKKAQLIQSLQQDNQIVAMVGDGINDAPALAQADVGISLQGGTDVAIATADIVLMQNQLQDVIKALELSHATVNKIKQNLVWASAYNVLAIPIAAGVLLPQYGVLLSPVLAAVAMASSSLIVVTNSLLLNKLGDRNNNNNKFSITKC
;
A
#
# COMPACT_ATOMS: atom_id res chain seq x y z
N MET A 1 40.04 -37.39 -9.66
CA MET A 1 41.15 -36.43 -9.87
C MET A 1 41.29 -35.66 -8.56
N GLY A 2 42.22 -36.08 -7.68
CA GLY A 2 42.51 -35.37 -6.42
C GLY A 2 43.15 -34.02 -6.73
N LEU A 3 42.51 -32.94 -6.31
CA LEU A 3 43.15 -31.62 -6.31
C LEU A 3 44.41 -31.72 -5.41
N PRO A 4 45.57 -31.17 -5.81
CA PRO A 4 46.75 -31.21 -4.99
C PRO A 4 46.46 -30.46 -3.68
N THR A 5 46.60 -31.16 -2.55
CA THR A 5 46.51 -30.53 -1.22
C THR A 5 47.63 -29.50 -1.10
N ILE A 6 47.25 -28.24 -1.10
CA ILE A 6 48.17 -27.15 -0.88
C ILE A 6 48.62 -27.25 0.60
N PRO A 7 49.91 -27.54 0.90
CA PRO A 7 50.36 -27.79 2.29
C PRO A 7 50.07 -26.61 3.25
N LEU A 8 49.86 -25.44 2.68
CA LEU A 8 49.49 -24.23 3.44
C LEU A 8 48.06 -24.30 3.99
N LEU A 9 47.14 -24.93 3.27
CA LEU A 9 45.72 -25.05 3.67
C LEU A 9 45.46 -26.16 4.69
N SER A 10 46.40 -27.05 4.94
CA SER A 10 46.30 -28.09 5.97
C SER A 10 46.90 -27.69 7.33
N ASN A 11 47.45 -26.47 7.43
CA ASN A 11 48.08 -25.99 8.66
C ASN A 11 47.04 -25.41 9.63
N ILE A 12 46.86 -26.05 10.78
CA ILE A 12 45.88 -25.71 11.81
C ILE A 12 46.03 -24.26 12.33
N TRP A 13 47.26 -23.71 12.36
CA TRP A 13 47.52 -22.33 12.77
C TRP A 13 47.01 -21.33 11.75
N ILE A 14 46.96 -21.67 10.48
CA ILE A 14 46.35 -20.86 9.44
C ILE A 14 44.83 -20.85 9.60
N HIS A 15 44.22 -21.99 9.88
CA HIS A 15 42.78 -22.09 10.17
C HIS A 15 42.40 -21.25 11.42
N PHE A 16 43.21 -21.32 12.50
CA PHE A 16 43.05 -20.48 13.67
C PHE A 16 43.09 -19.00 13.31
N GLY A 17 44.13 -18.57 12.55
CA GLY A 17 44.30 -17.19 12.12
C GLY A 17 43.15 -16.69 11.26
N LEU A 18 42.68 -17.50 10.29
CA LEU A 18 41.54 -17.18 9.42
C LEU A 18 40.22 -17.10 10.21
N ALA A 19 39.99 -18.03 11.12
CA ALA A 19 38.79 -18.03 11.96
C ALA A 19 38.76 -16.81 12.87
N THR A 20 39.88 -16.45 13.48
CA THR A 20 40.02 -15.24 14.28
C THR A 20 39.75 -13.98 13.47
N LEU A 21 40.31 -13.88 12.26
CA LEU A 21 40.08 -12.77 11.36
C LEU A 21 38.61 -12.65 10.94
N ALA A 22 37.99 -13.79 10.62
CA ALA A 22 36.58 -13.86 10.24
C ALA A 22 35.65 -13.39 11.38
N LEU A 23 35.95 -13.76 12.62
CA LEU A 23 35.19 -13.32 13.79
C LEU A 23 35.36 -11.81 14.08
N LEU A 24 36.60 -11.29 13.99
CA LEU A 24 36.91 -9.92 14.36
C LEU A 24 36.56 -8.88 13.31
N ILE A 25 36.52 -9.23 12.01
CA ILE A 25 36.21 -8.28 10.93
C ILE A 25 34.76 -8.45 10.46
N PRO A 26 34.37 -9.44 9.67
CA PRO A 26 32.99 -9.56 9.19
C PRO A 26 32.01 -10.01 10.29
N GLY A 27 32.45 -10.79 11.28
CA GLY A 27 31.63 -11.28 12.38
C GLY A 27 31.38 -10.26 13.51
N ARG A 28 32.19 -9.17 13.56
CA ARG A 28 32.14 -8.20 14.68
C ARG A 28 30.75 -7.62 14.92
N SER A 29 30.08 -7.17 13.87
CA SER A 29 28.74 -6.56 13.99
C SER A 29 27.75 -7.55 14.58
N LEU A 30 27.77 -8.79 14.12
CA LEU A 30 26.89 -9.86 14.57
C LEU A 30 27.13 -10.21 16.04
N LEU A 31 28.40 -10.32 16.46
CA LEU A 31 28.76 -10.64 17.85
C LEU A 31 28.44 -9.50 18.82
N VAL A 32 28.73 -8.25 18.44
CA VAL A 32 28.45 -7.07 19.28
C VAL A 32 26.94 -6.87 19.44
N ASP A 33 26.18 -6.96 18.35
CA ASP A 33 24.72 -6.80 18.41
C ASP A 33 24.05 -7.94 19.17
N GLY A 34 24.52 -9.19 18.97
CA GLY A 34 24.05 -10.35 19.71
C GLY A 34 24.31 -10.26 21.21
N GLY A 35 25.54 -9.82 21.57
CA GLY A 35 25.92 -9.62 22.97
C GLY A 35 25.15 -8.48 23.65
N ARG A 36 24.92 -7.35 22.97
CA ARG A 36 24.11 -6.25 23.47
C ARG A 36 22.65 -6.68 23.72
N SER A 37 22.07 -7.36 22.75
CA SER A 37 20.68 -7.85 22.86
C SER A 37 20.53 -8.83 24.01
N LEU A 38 21.48 -9.73 24.22
CA LEU A 38 21.49 -10.64 25.36
C LEU A 38 21.60 -9.88 26.69
N ALA A 39 22.52 -8.91 26.79
CA ALA A 39 22.71 -8.08 27.98
C ALA A 39 21.47 -7.23 28.32
N GLN A 40 20.68 -6.84 27.33
CA GLN A 40 19.42 -6.11 27.50
C GLN A 40 18.22 -7.04 27.83
N GLY A 41 18.43 -8.37 27.94
CA GLY A 41 17.36 -9.33 28.19
C GLY A 41 16.42 -9.53 27.01
N MET A 42 16.86 -9.21 25.78
CA MET A 42 16.09 -9.38 24.55
C MET A 42 16.92 -10.12 23.49
N PRO A 43 17.22 -11.42 23.71
CA PRO A 43 18.03 -12.18 22.76
C PRO A 43 17.36 -12.21 21.39
N ASN A 44 18.17 -12.10 20.37
CA ASN A 44 17.74 -12.09 18.98
C ASN A 44 18.51 -13.14 18.15
N MET A 45 18.27 -13.15 16.85
CA MET A 45 18.97 -13.99 15.88
C MET A 45 20.51 -13.89 16.03
N ASN A 46 21.05 -12.67 16.17
CA ASN A 46 22.49 -12.46 16.31
C ASN A 46 23.04 -13.06 17.61
N THR A 47 22.22 -13.13 18.66
CA THR A 47 22.56 -13.80 19.92
C THR A 47 22.77 -15.29 19.72
N LEU A 48 21.80 -15.99 19.08
CA LEU A 48 21.87 -17.45 18.87
C LEU A 48 23.07 -17.83 18.01
N VAL A 49 23.21 -17.14 16.87
CA VAL A 49 24.33 -17.38 15.95
C VAL A 49 25.67 -17.03 16.60
N GLY A 50 25.74 -15.90 17.32
CA GLY A 50 26.94 -15.48 18.03
C GLY A 50 27.36 -16.49 19.08
N LEU A 51 26.43 -17.01 19.90
CA LEU A 51 26.70 -18.07 20.87
C LEU A 51 27.21 -19.34 20.20
N GLY A 52 26.55 -19.82 19.13
CA GLY A 52 26.99 -21.00 18.39
C GLY A 52 28.39 -20.85 17.81
N THR A 53 28.65 -19.72 17.13
CA THR A 53 29.93 -19.44 16.48
C THR A 53 31.07 -19.27 17.51
N VAL A 54 30.84 -18.53 18.59
CA VAL A 54 31.83 -18.35 19.67
C VAL A 54 32.10 -19.68 20.39
N SER A 55 31.07 -20.47 20.66
CA SER A 55 31.25 -21.79 21.30
C SER A 55 32.08 -22.74 20.44
N ALA A 56 31.82 -22.80 19.11
CA ALA A 56 32.61 -23.60 18.17
C ALA A 56 34.07 -23.11 18.11
N TYR A 57 34.29 -21.80 18.05
CA TYR A 57 35.64 -21.22 18.07
C TYR A 57 36.40 -21.52 19.35
N LEU A 58 35.77 -21.33 20.52
CA LEU A 58 36.39 -21.62 21.82
C LEU A 58 36.71 -23.12 21.97
N ALA A 59 35.82 -24.03 21.55
CA ALA A 59 36.08 -25.47 21.58
C ALA A 59 37.28 -25.83 20.71
N SER A 60 37.42 -25.22 19.52
CA SER A 60 38.59 -25.44 18.66
C SER A 60 39.88 -24.84 19.23
N CYS A 61 39.79 -23.71 19.96
CA CYS A 61 40.94 -23.17 20.70
C CYS A 61 41.38 -24.13 21.83
N PHE A 62 40.42 -24.67 22.59
CA PHE A 62 40.75 -25.68 23.62
C PHE A 62 41.41 -26.91 23.02
N ALA A 63 40.91 -27.42 21.88
CA ALA A 63 41.51 -28.53 21.17
C ALA A 63 42.95 -28.25 20.72
N LEU A 64 43.22 -26.98 20.24
CA LEU A 64 44.53 -26.57 19.77
C LEU A 64 45.55 -26.42 20.91
N PHE A 65 45.14 -25.77 22.01
CA PHE A 65 46.04 -25.41 23.12
C PHE A 65 46.20 -26.51 24.18
N VAL A 66 45.27 -27.51 24.19
CA VAL A 66 45.28 -28.67 25.10
C VAL A 66 45.22 -29.95 24.32
N PRO A 67 46.30 -30.38 23.61
CA PRO A 67 46.26 -31.57 22.76
C PRO A 67 45.99 -32.88 23.52
N SER A 68 46.17 -32.88 24.85
CA SER A 68 45.85 -34.04 25.72
C SER A 68 44.38 -34.43 25.74
N LEU A 69 43.48 -33.56 25.29
CA LEU A 69 42.04 -33.83 25.19
C LEU A 69 41.68 -34.74 24.00
N GLY A 70 42.58 -34.87 23.02
CA GLY A 70 42.32 -35.69 21.81
C GLY A 70 41.19 -35.17 20.93
N TRP A 71 40.80 -33.88 21.07
CA TRP A 71 39.71 -33.28 20.29
C TRP A 71 40.21 -32.89 18.91
N GLU A 72 39.35 -33.05 17.92
CA GLU A 72 39.54 -32.46 16.61
C GLU A 72 39.33 -30.95 16.63
N CYS A 73 40.20 -30.21 15.92
CA CYS A 73 39.99 -28.78 15.72
C CYS A 73 39.08 -28.58 14.50
N PHE A 74 38.03 -27.79 14.69
CA PHE A 74 37.03 -27.48 13.67
C PHE A 74 36.87 -25.95 13.48
N PHE A 75 38.01 -25.27 13.27
CA PHE A 75 38.01 -23.80 13.01
C PHE A 75 37.32 -23.42 11.68
N ASP A 76 37.09 -24.36 10.79
CA ASP A 76 36.35 -24.22 9.56
C ASP A 76 34.84 -23.99 9.84
N GLU A 77 34.26 -24.60 10.87
CA GLU A 77 32.85 -24.42 11.21
C GLU A 77 32.46 -22.96 11.51
N PRO A 78 33.13 -22.20 12.42
CA PRO A 78 32.83 -20.78 12.63
C PRO A 78 32.95 -19.93 11.37
N VAL A 79 33.95 -20.22 10.52
CA VAL A 79 34.16 -19.47 9.26
C VAL A 79 33.05 -19.77 8.27
N MET A 80 32.70 -21.04 8.08
CA MET A 80 31.60 -21.45 7.19
C MET A 80 30.25 -20.89 7.67
N LEU A 81 29.96 -20.97 8.98
CA LEU A 81 28.75 -20.40 9.57
C LEU A 81 28.62 -18.91 9.27
N LEU A 82 29.68 -18.13 9.54
CA LEU A 82 29.68 -16.71 9.23
C LEU A 82 29.55 -16.47 7.73
N GLY A 83 30.25 -17.24 6.91
CA GLY A 83 30.20 -17.14 5.45
C GLY A 83 28.78 -17.37 4.90
N PHE A 84 28.09 -18.43 5.32
CA PHE A 84 26.72 -18.71 4.89
C PHE A 84 25.71 -17.69 5.41
N ILE A 85 25.88 -17.18 6.64
CA ILE A 85 25.03 -16.14 7.20
C ILE A 85 25.20 -14.82 6.42
N LEU A 86 26.44 -14.41 6.14
CA LEU A 86 26.72 -13.21 5.36
C LEU A 86 26.26 -13.35 3.91
N LEU A 87 26.41 -14.53 3.31
CA LEU A 87 25.85 -14.83 1.99
C LEU A 87 24.33 -14.72 2.02
N GLY A 88 23.68 -15.35 3.00
CA GLY A 88 22.22 -15.25 3.20
C GLY A 88 21.76 -13.79 3.30
N ARG A 89 22.39 -12.99 4.13
CA ARG A 89 22.09 -11.54 4.27
C ARG A 89 22.31 -10.75 2.96
N THR A 90 23.35 -11.11 2.20
CA THR A 90 23.62 -10.45 0.91
C THR A 90 22.56 -10.80 -0.12
N LEU A 91 22.14 -12.07 -0.19
CA LEU A 91 21.06 -12.50 -1.07
C LEU A 91 19.73 -11.88 -0.66
N GLU A 92 19.47 -11.80 0.63
CA GLU A 92 18.32 -11.10 1.22
C GLU A 92 18.29 -9.62 0.81
N GLY A 93 19.39 -8.89 1.00
CA GLY A 93 19.51 -7.49 0.61
C GLY A 93 19.27 -7.28 -0.89
N LYS A 94 19.85 -8.13 -1.75
CA LYS A 94 19.60 -8.08 -3.20
C LYS A 94 18.14 -8.37 -3.57
N ALA A 95 17.51 -9.31 -2.88
CA ALA A 95 16.12 -9.65 -3.13
C ALA A 95 15.17 -8.53 -2.66
N ARG A 96 15.46 -7.90 -1.53
CA ARG A 96 14.75 -6.73 -1.03
C ARG A 96 14.90 -5.54 -1.98
N ASN A 97 16.09 -5.28 -2.49
CA ASN A 97 16.31 -4.21 -3.48
C ASN A 97 15.54 -4.47 -4.79
N ARG A 98 15.46 -5.74 -5.25
CA ARG A 98 14.61 -6.07 -6.41
C ARG A 98 13.13 -5.83 -6.16
N ALA A 99 12.65 -6.08 -4.95
CA ALA A 99 11.28 -5.77 -4.58
C ALA A 99 11.00 -4.25 -4.53
N SER A 100 12.04 -3.42 -4.26
CA SER A 100 11.97 -1.95 -4.30
C SER A 100 12.15 -1.35 -5.69
N ALA A 101 12.36 -2.16 -6.73
CA ALA A 101 12.63 -1.66 -8.10
C ALA A 101 11.45 -0.83 -8.69
N ALA A 102 10.22 -1.06 -8.22
CA ALA A 102 9.07 -0.24 -8.59
C ALA A 102 9.21 1.21 -8.09
N LEU A 103 9.71 1.40 -6.88
CA LEU A 103 9.98 2.73 -6.33
C LEU A 103 11.10 3.45 -7.11
N GLU A 104 12.18 2.73 -7.46
CA GLU A 104 13.24 3.29 -8.30
C GLU A 104 12.72 3.75 -9.66
N LYS A 105 11.80 2.98 -10.28
CA LYS A 105 11.14 3.40 -11.53
C LYS A 105 10.36 4.70 -11.37
N LEU A 106 9.63 4.89 -10.26
CA LEU A 106 8.90 6.13 -9.98
C LEU A 106 9.86 7.32 -9.82
N VAL A 107 10.97 7.15 -9.10
CA VAL A 107 11.99 8.19 -8.95
C VAL A 107 12.61 8.58 -10.31
N MET A 108 12.83 7.62 -11.21
CA MET A 108 13.36 7.86 -12.55
C MET A 108 12.37 8.53 -13.51
N LEU A 109 11.11 8.74 -13.11
CA LEU A 109 10.13 9.45 -13.96
C LEU A 109 10.45 10.93 -14.08
N GLN A 110 10.99 11.56 -13.05
CA GLN A 110 11.37 12.97 -13.09
C GLN A 110 12.65 13.18 -13.91
N PRO A 111 12.64 14.00 -14.96
CA PRO A 111 13.86 14.34 -15.69
C PRO A 111 14.77 15.24 -14.83
N PRO A 112 16.10 15.16 -14.97
CA PRO A 112 17.02 15.98 -14.18
C PRO A 112 17.11 17.44 -14.63
N ILE A 113 16.67 17.76 -15.86
CA ILE A 113 16.79 19.07 -16.50
C ILE A 113 15.42 19.53 -17.00
N ALA A 114 15.17 20.83 -16.89
CA ALA A 114 14.00 21.51 -17.43
C ALA A 114 14.39 22.68 -18.34
N ARG A 115 13.55 23.01 -19.33
CA ARG A 115 13.75 24.15 -20.22
C ARG A 115 12.96 25.37 -19.74
N LEU A 116 13.66 26.28 -19.10
CA LEU A 116 13.12 27.57 -18.66
C LEU A 116 12.95 28.52 -19.85
N ILE A 117 11.82 29.21 -19.90
CA ILE A 117 11.53 30.25 -20.89
C ILE A 117 11.19 31.56 -20.19
N GLY A 118 11.64 32.67 -20.75
CA GLY A 118 11.26 34.01 -20.24
C GLY A 118 9.77 34.29 -20.47
N LYS A 119 9.18 35.11 -19.62
CA LYS A 119 7.73 35.48 -19.70
C LYS A 119 7.35 36.27 -20.95
N GLN A 120 8.29 36.55 -21.88
CA GLN A 120 8.02 37.17 -23.17
C GLN A 120 8.05 36.09 -24.27
N SER A 121 7.11 36.13 -25.18
CA SER A 121 6.76 35.07 -26.15
C SER A 121 7.88 34.62 -27.15
N ASN A 122 9.06 35.23 -27.14
CA ASN A 122 10.18 34.92 -28.05
C ASN A 122 11.54 34.77 -27.32
N SER A 123 11.54 34.45 -26.05
CA SER A 123 12.79 34.30 -25.26
C SER A 123 13.49 32.99 -25.60
N GLU A 124 14.83 33.02 -25.60
CA GLU A 124 15.66 31.82 -25.66
C GLU A 124 15.36 30.87 -24.50
N THR A 125 15.34 29.58 -24.78
CA THR A 125 15.18 28.54 -23.73
C THR A 125 16.51 28.27 -23.09
N ILE A 126 16.56 28.25 -21.76
CA ILE A 126 17.74 27.91 -20.95
C ILE A 126 17.50 26.59 -20.26
N GLU A 127 18.40 25.63 -20.42
CA GLU A 127 18.34 24.37 -19.67
C GLU A 127 18.90 24.58 -18.26
N ILE A 128 18.08 24.24 -17.24
CA ILE A 128 18.46 24.33 -15.85
C ILE A 128 18.12 23.03 -15.11
N PRO A 129 18.85 22.67 -14.06
CA PRO A 129 18.49 21.56 -13.18
C PRO A 129 17.10 21.79 -12.57
N VAL A 130 16.28 20.73 -12.51
CA VAL A 130 14.91 20.81 -11.96
C VAL A 130 14.90 21.30 -10.50
N GLU A 131 15.95 21.02 -9.76
CA GLU A 131 16.11 21.44 -8.36
C GLU A 131 16.23 22.97 -8.20
N GLN A 132 16.58 23.71 -9.26
CA GLN A 132 16.75 25.17 -9.25
C GLN A 132 15.49 25.92 -9.66
N LEU A 133 14.42 25.21 -10.09
CA LEU A 133 13.16 25.80 -10.49
C LEU A 133 12.44 26.49 -9.33
N LYS A 134 11.70 27.55 -9.66
CA LYS A 134 10.85 28.28 -8.71
C LYS A 134 9.40 28.26 -9.17
N SER A 135 8.47 28.30 -8.22
CA SER A 135 7.05 28.46 -8.52
C SER A 135 6.79 29.75 -9.29
N GLY A 136 5.92 29.70 -10.29
CA GLY A 136 5.56 30.81 -11.20
C GLY A 136 6.52 31.01 -12.37
N GLU A 137 7.56 30.19 -12.53
CA GLU A 137 8.41 30.18 -13.72
C GLU A 137 7.72 29.43 -14.89
N TRP A 138 8.12 29.75 -16.10
CA TRP A 138 7.55 29.16 -17.32
C TRP A 138 8.53 28.16 -17.94
N LEU A 139 8.02 26.98 -18.26
CA LEU A 139 8.79 25.90 -18.85
C LEU A 139 8.21 25.53 -20.21
N ARG A 140 9.07 25.24 -21.17
CA ARG A 140 8.70 24.64 -22.44
C ARG A 140 8.94 23.13 -22.41
N VAL A 141 7.91 22.35 -22.75
CA VAL A 141 7.98 20.90 -22.85
C VAL A 141 7.69 20.47 -24.27
N LEU A 142 8.63 19.77 -24.89
CA LEU A 142 8.52 19.30 -26.28
C LEU A 142 7.82 17.93 -26.34
N PRO A 143 7.27 17.56 -27.50
CA PRO A 143 6.75 16.21 -27.72
C PRO A 143 7.80 15.13 -27.46
N GLY A 144 7.39 14.07 -26.76
CA GLY A 144 8.25 12.96 -26.31
C GLY A 144 9.02 13.22 -25.02
N GLU A 145 8.95 14.41 -24.44
CA GLU A 145 9.64 14.75 -23.20
C GLU A 145 8.77 14.46 -21.98
N LYS A 146 9.45 14.14 -20.87
CA LYS A 146 8.82 14.06 -19.55
C LYS A 146 8.60 15.45 -18.99
N ILE A 147 7.45 15.67 -18.37
CA ILE A 147 7.12 16.90 -17.65
C ILE A 147 7.93 16.94 -16.37
N PRO A 148 8.75 18.00 -16.13
CA PRO A 148 9.73 17.99 -15.03
C PRO A 148 9.13 18.26 -13.66
N VAL A 149 8.07 19.07 -13.58
CA VAL A 149 7.42 19.53 -12.33
C VAL A 149 5.93 19.68 -12.56
N ASP A 150 5.15 19.80 -11.48
CA ASP A 150 3.72 20.09 -11.60
C ASP A 150 3.51 21.53 -12.10
N GLY A 151 2.58 21.70 -13.01
CA GLY A 151 2.31 23.00 -13.62
C GLY A 151 0.93 23.10 -14.27
N THR A 152 0.60 24.32 -14.71
CA THR A 152 -0.62 24.62 -15.46
C THR A 152 -0.22 25.01 -16.88
N VAL A 153 -0.92 24.49 -17.89
CA VAL A 153 -0.67 24.84 -19.30
C VAL A 153 -1.10 26.28 -19.55
N ILE A 154 -0.17 27.12 -20.01
CA ILE A 154 -0.42 28.52 -20.38
C ILE A 154 -0.70 28.65 -21.87
N THR A 155 0.07 27.95 -22.71
CA THR A 155 -0.08 27.98 -24.17
C THR A 155 0.22 26.59 -24.74
N GLY A 156 -0.50 26.27 -25.81
CA GLY A 156 -0.38 25.02 -26.54
C GLY A 156 -1.51 24.04 -26.20
N GLU A 157 -1.61 23.01 -27.03
CA GLU A 157 -2.51 21.88 -26.87
C GLU A 157 -1.72 20.60 -27.14
N THR A 158 -1.92 19.58 -26.31
CA THR A 158 -1.22 18.31 -26.45
C THR A 158 -2.03 17.16 -25.86
N THR A 159 -1.56 15.93 -26.14
CA THR A 159 -1.95 14.73 -25.40
C THR A 159 -0.82 14.35 -24.46
N VAL A 160 -1.16 14.06 -23.19
CA VAL A 160 -0.22 13.67 -22.14
C VAL A 160 -0.49 12.23 -21.72
N ASP A 161 0.55 11.42 -21.73
CA ASP A 161 0.51 10.07 -21.18
C ASP A 161 0.75 10.15 -19.67
N GLU A 162 -0.30 9.92 -18.91
CA GLU A 162 -0.30 9.89 -17.46
C GLU A 162 -0.23 8.45 -16.90
N SER A 163 -0.05 7.44 -17.75
CA SER A 163 -0.12 6.02 -17.39
C SER A 163 0.84 5.62 -16.28
N MET A 164 1.99 6.28 -16.18
CA MET A 164 3.00 6.01 -15.15
C MET A 164 2.57 6.44 -13.75
N LEU A 165 1.61 7.36 -13.63
CA LEU A 165 1.05 7.82 -12.36
C LEU A 165 -0.34 7.24 -12.10
N THR A 166 -1.14 7.13 -13.15
CA THR A 166 -2.54 6.69 -13.05
C THR A 166 -2.73 5.21 -13.39
N GLY A 167 -1.82 4.61 -14.16
CA GLY A 167 -1.97 3.26 -14.71
C GLY A 167 -2.89 3.19 -15.95
N GLU A 168 -3.49 4.30 -16.39
CA GLU A 168 -4.35 4.34 -17.58
C GLU A 168 -3.52 4.53 -18.84
N SER A 169 -3.68 3.63 -19.83
CA SER A 169 -2.93 3.68 -21.08
C SER A 169 -3.45 4.71 -22.10
N VAL A 170 -4.58 5.37 -21.81
CA VAL A 170 -5.19 6.35 -22.72
C VAL A 170 -4.61 7.73 -22.42
N ALA A 171 -3.99 8.34 -23.44
CA ALA A 171 -3.46 9.69 -23.30
C ALA A 171 -4.58 10.73 -23.12
N VAL A 172 -4.38 11.68 -22.21
CA VAL A 172 -5.34 12.72 -21.87
C VAL A 172 -5.04 14.00 -22.66
N VAL A 173 -6.04 14.57 -23.32
CA VAL A 173 -5.90 15.87 -24.00
C VAL A 173 -5.77 16.97 -22.93
N LYS A 174 -4.75 17.82 -23.09
CA LYS A 174 -4.47 18.99 -22.24
C LYS A 174 -4.47 20.25 -23.08
N THR A 175 -5.24 21.22 -22.61
CA THR A 175 -5.42 22.54 -23.21
C THR A 175 -5.03 23.63 -22.20
N THR A 176 -5.10 24.89 -22.61
CA THR A 176 -4.80 26.04 -21.72
C THR A 176 -5.65 25.99 -20.45
N SER A 177 -5.03 26.23 -19.30
CA SER A 177 -5.54 26.14 -17.94
C SER A 177 -5.66 24.71 -17.37
N ASP A 178 -5.32 23.68 -18.13
CA ASP A 178 -5.27 22.33 -17.60
C ASP A 178 -4.00 22.06 -16.78
N VAL A 179 -4.14 21.25 -15.73
CA VAL A 179 -3.03 20.85 -14.87
C VAL A 179 -2.28 19.67 -15.49
N VAL A 180 -0.94 19.78 -15.49
CA VAL A 180 -0.02 18.70 -15.86
C VAL A 180 0.87 18.34 -14.66
N ARG A 181 1.28 17.07 -14.58
CA ARG A 181 1.99 16.52 -13.42
C ARG A 181 3.40 16.07 -13.77
N ALA A 182 4.32 16.23 -12.82
CA ALA A 182 5.69 15.75 -12.92
C ALA A 182 5.74 14.24 -13.26
N GLY A 183 6.65 13.86 -14.17
CA GLY A 183 6.87 12.46 -14.54
C GLY A 183 5.96 11.93 -15.65
N THR A 184 4.92 12.65 -16.06
CA THR A 184 4.08 12.31 -17.21
C THR A 184 4.78 12.66 -18.53
N ILE A 185 4.36 12.08 -19.66
CA ILE A 185 5.03 12.25 -20.96
C ILE A 185 4.16 13.08 -21.89
N ASN A 186 4.69 14.19 -22.37
CA ASN A 186 4.09 15.00 -23.41
C ASN A 186 4.20 14.27 -24.76
N GLN A 187 3.07 13.98 -25.44
CA GLN A 187 3.10 13.14 -26.66
C GLN A 187 3.07 13.93 -27.98
N SER A 188 2.19 14.92 -28.14
CA SER A 188 1.85 15.42 -29.46
C SER A 188 2.23 16.88 -29.74
N GLY A 189 1.96 17.81 -28.83
CA GLY A 189 2.14 19.24 -29.05
C GLY A 189 3.25 19.85 -28.19
N VAL A 190 3.78 21.00 -28.59
CA VAL A 190 4.64 21.82 -27.74
C VAL A 190 3.78 22.60 -26.77
N ILE A 191 4.01 22.44 -25.46
CA ILE A 191 3.30 23.20 -24.43
C ILE A 191 4.24 24.09 -23.64
N THR A 192 3.71 25.21 -23.18
CA THR A 192 4.34 26.04 -22.15
C THR A 192 3.53 25.91 -20.87
N ILE A 193 4.18 25.57 -19.78
CA ILE A 193 3.56 25.39 -18.48
C ILE A 193 4.09 26.43 -17.50
N GLU A 194 3.25 26.90 -16.57
CA GLU A 194 3.64 27.66 -15.38
C GLU A 194 3.83 26.69 -14.23
N VAL A 195 4.97 26.76 -13.57
CA VAL A 195 5.33 25.89 -12.43
C VAL A 195 4.41 26.21 -11.25
N THR A 196 3.69 25.20 -10.77
CA THR A 196 2.81 25.30 -9.59
C THR A 196 3.34 24.54 -8.39
N GLY A 197 4.00 23.36 -8.59
CA GLY A 197 4.57 22.53 -7.54
C GLY A 197 6.01 22.13 -7.87
N ILE A 198 6.92 22.20 -6.88
CA ILE A 198 8.35 21.87 -7.02
C ILE A 198 8.82 20.96 -5.90
N GLY A 199 9.86 20.15 -6.16
CA GLY A 199 10.50 19.31 -5.15
C GLY A 199 9.53 18.38 -4.44
N GLN A 200 9.41 18.50 -3.13
CA GLN A 200 8.54 17.68 -2.28
C GLN A 200 7.04 17.96 -2.46
N ASP A 201 6.69 19.10 -3.04
CA ASP A 201 5.28 19.49 -3.24
C ASP A 201 4.68 18.91 -4.53
N THR A 202 5.50 18.30 -5.41
CA THR A 202 5.00 17.63 -6.62
C THR A 202 4.17 16.39 -6.29
N ALA A 203 3.16 16.11 -7.11
CA ALA A 203 2.34 14.91 -6.98
C ALA A 203 3.19 13.62 -6.98
N LEU A 204 4.21 13.56 -7.83
CA LEU A 204 5.14 12.44 -7.91
C LEU A 204 5.94 12.27 -6.60
N ALA A 205 6.47 13.34 -6.02
CA ALA A 205 7.22 13.29 -4.76
C ALA A 205 6.31 12.83 -3.60
N LYS A 206 5.06 13.31 -3.55
CA LYS A 206 4.07 12.86 -2.57
C LYS A 206 3.77 11.36 -2.69
N ILE A 207 3.64 10.83 -3.92
CA ILE A 207 3.47 9.39 -4.16
C ILE A 207 4.68 8.60 -3.66
N ILE A 208 5.90 9.04 -3.99
CA ILE A 208 7.15 8.40 -3.54
C ILE A 208 7.19 8.35 -2.01
N ASN A 209 6.96 9.49 -1.35
CA ASN A 209 6.96 9.60 0.11
C ASN A 209 5.91 8.68 0.77
N LEU A 210 4.72 8.53 0.16
CA LEU A 210 3.68 7.62 0.64
C LEU A 210 4.13 6.16 0.57
N VAL A 211 4.75 5.75 -0.55
CA VAL A 211 5.26 4.38 -0.71
C VAL A 211 6.41 4.10 0.26
N GLU A 212 7.30 5.06 0.49
CA GLU A 212 8.38 4.95 1.48
C GLU A 212 7.83 4.85 2.91
N ALA A 213 6.86 5.70 3.26
CA ALA A 213 6.20 5.67 4.56
C ALA A 213 5.48 4.33 4.80
N ALA A 214 4.84 3.77 3.76
CA ALA A 214 4.20 2.46 3.82
C ALA A 214 5.17 1.32 4.19
N GLN A 215 6.43 1.43 3.76
CA GLN A 215 7.46 0.43 4.05
C GLN A 215 7.99 0.51 5.49
N THR A 216 7.91 1.67 6.12
CA THR A 216 8.40 1.90 7.49
C THR A 216 7.34 1.63 8.56
N ARG A 217 6.07 1.71 8.22
CA ARG A 217 4.95 1.49 9.14
C ARG A 217 4.72 0.00 9.39
N LYS A 218 5.09 -0.46 10.60
CA LYS A 218 5.01 -1.88 10.96
C LYS A 218 3.57 -2.35 11.12
N ALA A 219 3.24 -3.44 10.45
CA ALA A 219 1.98 -4.14 10.63
C ALA A 219 1.89 -4.80 12.04
N PRO A 220 0.68 -4.92 12.65
CA PRO A 220 0.48 -5.65 13.91
C PRO A 220 1.03 -7.07 13.89
N VAL A 221 0.82 -7.80 12.78
CA VAL A 221 1.38 -9.17 12.62
C VAL A 221 2.91 -9.18 12.64
N GLN A 222 3.57 -8.14 12.17
CA GLN A 222 5.03 -8.01 12.24
C GLN A 222 5.49 -7.80 13.69
N GLN A 223 4.81 -6.95 14.45
CA GLN A 223 5.12 -6.74 15.87
C GLN A 223 4.93 -8.03 16.68
N LEU A 224 3.88 -8.78 16.37
CA LEU A 224 3.63 -10.10 16.98
C LEU A 224 4.74 -11.09 16.62
N ALA A 225 5.16 -11.14 15.34
CA ALA A 225 6.25 -12.00 14.89
C ALA A 225 7.58 -11.64 15.56
N ASP A 226 7.90 -10.34 15.71
CA ASP A 226 9.09 -9.86 16.41
C ASP A 226 9.08 -10.31 17.90
N THR A 227 7.92 -10.21 18.56
CA THR A 227 7.73 -10.64 19.96
C THR A 227 7.91 -12.16 20.10
N ILE A 228 7.28 -12.94 19.22
CA ILE A 228 7.40 -14.41 19.20
C ILE A 228 8.87 -14.81 18.96
N ALA A 229 9.57 -14.13 18.05
CA ALA A 229 10.98 -14.41 17.77
C ALA A 229 11.87 -14.19 19.00
N GLY A 230 11.58 -13.19 19.84
CA GLY A 230 12.27 -12.98 21.11
C GLY A 230 12.09 -14.14 22.08
N TYR A 231 10.84 -14.57 22.32
CA TYR A 231 10.57 -15.73 23.19
C TYR A 231 11.13 -17.03 22.63
N PHE A 232 11.08 -17.19 21.31
CA PHE A 232 11.65 -18.34 20.62
C PHE A 232 13.15 -18.47 20.86
N ALA A 233 13.90 -17.37 20.88
CA ALA A 233 15.33 -17.37 21.16
C ALA A 233 15.66 -17.93 22.55
N TYR A 234 14.87 -17.57 23.58
CA TYR A 234 15.00 -18.17 24.91
C TYR A 234 14.70 -19.67 24.92
N GLY A 235 13.62 -20.07 24.22
CA GLY A 235 13.26 -21.49 24.07
C GLY A 235 14.39 -22.32 23.44
N VAL A 236 14.99 -21.77 22.38
CA VAL A 236 16.13 -22.42 21.68
C VAL A 236 17.35 -22.55 22.57
N MET A 237 17.71 -21.51 23.32
CA MET A 237 18.83 -21.58 24.29
C MET A 237 18.56 -22.64 25.37
N ALA A 238 17.33 -22.75 25.86
CA ALA A 238 16.94 -23.81 26.81
C ALA A 238 17.07 -25.21 26.17
N ILE A 239 16.54 -25.39 24.95
CA ILE A 239 16.65 -26.67 24.20
C ILE A 239 18.12 -27.03 23.96
N ALA A 240 18.96 -26.10 23.53
CA ALA A 240 20.39 -26.34 23.33
C ALA A 240 21.09 -26.76 24.63
N THR A 241 20.77 -26.11 25.75
CA THR A 241 21.29 -26.47 27.06
C THR A 241 20.81 -27.85 27.53
N ILE A 242 19.52 -28.15 27.35
CA ILE A 242 18.96 -29.48 27.65
C ILE A 242 19.61 -30.55 26.74
N THR A 243 19.79 -30.29 25.46
CA THR A 243 20.47 -31.19 24.52
C THR A 243 21.89 -31.49 24.98
N PHE A 244 22.65 -30.43 25.35
CA PHE A 244 24.00 -30.61 25.89
C PHE A 244 24.02 -31.50 27.16
N LEU A 245 23.19 -31.17 28.16
CA LEU A 245 23.13 -31.92 29.43
C LEU A 245 22.65 -33.35 29.21
N PHE A 246 21.63 -33.55 28.39
CA PHE A 246 21.11 -34.88 28.07
C PHE A 246 22.18 -35.79 27.46
N TRP A 247 22.85 -35.31 26.39
CA TRP A 247 23.87 -36.11 25.75
C TRP A 247 25.09 -36.32 26.61
N TYR A 248 25.51 -35.33 27.40
CA TYR A 248 26.68 -35.46 28.25
C TYR A 248 26.47 -36.44 29.41
N PHE A 249 25.31 -36.42 30.09
CA PHE A 249 25.08 -37.24 31.27
C PHE A 249 24.32 -38.54 31.00
N VAL A 250 23.50 -38.59 29.96
CA VAL A 250 22.54 -39.67 29.74
C VAL A 250 22.76 -40.33 28.39
N GLY A 251 22.73 -39.59 27.28
CA GLY A 251 22.68 -40.12 25.93
C GLY A 251 23.90 -40.95 25.55
N THR A 252 25.11 -40.49 25.86
CA THR A 252 26.37 -41.20 25.62
C THR A 252 26.52 -42.46 26.47
N ASN A 253 25.86 -42.51 27.64
CA ASN A 253 25.87 -43.70 28.51
C ASN A 253 24.81 -44.72 28.08
N LEU A 254 23.70 -44.30 27.48
CA LEU A 254 22.65 -45.20 27.00
C LEU A 254 22.97 -45.81 25.63
N TRP A 255 23.68 -45.08 24.77
CA TRP A 255 24.01 -45.45 23.41
C TRP A 255 25.51 -45.33 23.15
N ASP A 256 26.32 -46.22 23.75
CA ASP A 256 27.79 -46.24 23.59
C ASP A 256 28.21 -46.35 22.10
N SER A 257 27.35 -47.00 21.30
CA SER A 257 27.56 -47.13 19.85
C SER A 257 27.67 -45.79 19.11
N VAL A 258 27.11 -44.69 19.67
CA VAL A 258 27.16 -43.35 19.09
C VAL A 258 28.57 -42.73 19.16
N LEU A 259 29.38 -43.16 20.14
CA LEU A 259 30.77 -42.72 20.32
C LEU A 259 31.75 -43.51 19.46
N THR A 260 31.36 -44.73 18.98
CA THR A 260 32.20 -45.68 18.24
C THR A 260 31.73 -45.87 16.79
N SER A 261 30.57 -45.34 16.44
CA SER A 261 30.03 -45.49 15.09
C SER A 261 30.76 -44.60 14.08
N ASP A 262 31.04 -45.16 12.91
CA ASP A 262 31.39 -44.38 11.71
C ASP A 262 30.28 -43.38 11.45
N LEU A 263 30.49 -42.13 11.86
CA LEU A 263 29.58 -41.05 11.62
C LEU A 263 29.47 -40.82 10.11
N HIS A 264 28.44 -41.41 9.49
CA HIS A 264 28.08 -41.09 8.12
C HIS A 264 27.75 -39.62 8.02
N SER A 265 28.78 -38.77 7.86
CA SER A 265 28.56 -37.41 7.39
C SER A 265 28.09 -37.51 5.94
N LEU A 266 26.91 -36.99 5.65
CA LEU A 266 26.25 -36.99 4.32
C LEU A 266 27.07 -36.34 3.18
N ASN A 267 28.41 -36.19 3.34
CA ASN A 267 29.22 -35.36 2.45
C ASN A 267 30.57 -35.98 2.02
N MET A 268 30.82 -37.33 2.15
CA MET A 268 32.04 -37.88 1.60
C MET A 268 31.77 -38.87 0.45
N PRO A 269 32.46 -38.73 -0.71
CA PRO A 269 32.39 -39.73 -1.78
C PRO A 269 33.04 -41.03 -1.31
N MET A 270 32.39 -42.16 -1.62
CA MET A 270 32.65 -43.55 -1.21
C MET A 270 34.04 -44.14 -1.56
N THR A 271 35.09 -43.38 -1.77
CA THR A 271 36.37 -43.91 -2.31
C THR A 271 37.57 -43.88 -1.36
N GLU A 272 37.44 -43.39 -0.13
CA GLU A 272 38.51 -43.42 0.87
C GLU A 272 37.96 -43.81 2.26
N MET A 273 37.49 -45.05 2.38
CA MET A 273 37.22 -45.64 3.70
C MET A 273 38.52 -46.28 4.22
N ALA A 274 39.37 -45.48 4.84
CA ALA A 274 40.31 -45.96 5.83
C ALA A 274 39.56 -46.00 7.17
N GLU A 275 39.47 -47.18 7.79
CA GLU A 275 38.91 -47.42 9.13
C GLU A 275 39.70 -46.60 10.18
N ILE A 276 39.35 -45.36 10.39
CA ILE A 276 39.76 -44.59 11.55
C ILE A 276 38.57 -44.53 12.48
N SER A 277 38.49 -45.46 13.43
CA SER A 277 37.54 -45.37 14.53
C SER A 277 37.98 -44.21 15.45
N VAL A 278 37.50 -43.01 15.14
CA VAL A 278 37.70 -41.84 16.01
C VAL A 278 36.69 -41.92 17.14
N THR A 279 37.15 -42.26 18.34
CA THR A 279 36.32 -42.19 19.55
C THR A 279 36.06 -40.73 19.89
N THR A 280 34.87 -40.26 19.59
CA THR A 280 34.47 -38.89 19.91
C THR A 280 34.24 -38.78 21.42
N SER A 281 34.81 -37.76 22.09
CA SER A 281 34.56 -37.60 23.51
C SER A 281 33.09 -37.21 23.78
N PRO A 282 32.44 -37.69 24.89
CA PRO A 282 31.06 -37.31 25.22
C PRO A 282 30.81 -35.81 25.27
N LEU A 283 31.79 -35.08 25.76
CA LEU A 283 31.72 -33.62 25.87
C LEU A 283 31.71 -32.95 24.49
N LEU A 284 32.57 -33.43 23.57
CA LEU A 284 32.64 -32.87 22.22
C LEU A 284 31.37 -33.14 21.42
N LEU A 285 30.82 -34.34 21.49
CA LEU A 285 29.57 -34.71 20.83
C LEU A 285 28.38 -33.84 21.36
N SER A 286 28.26 -33.73 22.70
CA SER A 286 27.23 -32.93 23.34
C SER A 286 27.31 -31.45 22.94
N LEU A 287 28.53 -30.92 22.81
CA LEU A 287 28.75 -29.55 22.39
C LEU A 287 28.40 -29.35 20.91
N LYS A 288 28.80 -30.28 20.01
CA LYS A 288 28.44 -30.22 18.58
C LYS A 288 26.92 -30.20 18.37
N LEU A 289 26.17 -31.05 19.09
CA LEU A 289 24.71 -31.09 19.01
C LEU A 289 24.05 -29.81 19.54
N ALA A 290 24.54 -29.28 20.67
CA ALA A 290 24.02 -28.02 21.20
C ALA A 290 24.29 -26.84 20.25
N ILE A 291 25.48 -26.76 19.65
CA ILE A 291 25.80 -25.75 18.63
C ILE A 291 24.90 -25.92 17.41
N ALA A 292 24.69 -27.14 16.92
CA ALA A 292 23.80 -27.41 15.81
C ALA A 292 22.37 -26.91 16.07
N VAL A 293 21.83 -27.12 17.29
CA VAL A 293 20.53 -26.58 17.72
C VAL A 293 20.52 -25.05 17.69
N LEU A 294 21.54 -24.38 18.25
CA LEU A 294 21.61 -22.92 18.26
C LEU A 294 21.64 -22.33 16.84
N VAL A 295 22.33 -22.96 15.93
CA VAL A 295 22.50 -22.49 14.54
C VAL A 295 21.25 -22.73 13.72
N ILE A 296 20.69 -23.96 13.72
CA ILE A 296 19.54 -24.32 12.88
C ILE A 296 18.28 -23.57 13.28
N ALA A 297 18.14 -23.25 14.55
CA ALA A 297 16.97 -22.60 15.10
C ALA A 297 16.92 -21.08 14.85
N CYS A 298 17.85 -20.53 14.05
CA CYS A 298 17.80 -19.12 13.70
C CYS A 298 16.50 -18.79 12.94
N PRO A 299 15.63 -17.90 13.43
CA PRO A 299 14.38 -17.54 12.77
C PRO A 299 14.58 -16.47 11.70
N CYS A 300 15.66 -16.55 10.89
CA CYS A 300 16.04 -15.54 9.92
C CYS A 300 14.93 -15.23 8.90
N ALA A 301 14.25 -16.27 8.40
CA ALA A 301 13.15 -16.13 7.46
C ALA A 301 11.90 -15.49 8.08
N LEU A 302 11.69 -15.62 9.40
CA LEU A 302 10.53 -15.06 10.09
C LEU A 302 10.56 -13.53 10.08
N GLY A 303 11.73 -12.92 10.30
CA GLY A 303 11.90 -11.47 10.25
C GLY A 303 11.69 -10.86 8.86
N LEU A 304 11.79 -11.67 7.79
CA LEU A 304 11.59 -11.25 6.40
C LEU A 304 10.18 -11.51 5.88
N ALA A 305 9.46 -12.42 6.50
CA ALA A 305 8.17 -12.93 6.02
C ALA A 305 7.16 -11.81 5.76
N THR A 306 7.07 -10.84 6.68
CA THR A 306 6.13 -9.72 6.61
C THR A 306 6.64 -8.54 5.79
N PRO A 307 7.85 -7.98 6.03
CA PRO A 307 8.30 -6.78 5.32
C PRO A 307 8.41 -6.99 3.81
N THR A 308 8.88 -8.17 3.37
CA THR A 308 9.04 -8.45 1.94
C THR A 308 7.70 -8.55 1.22
N ALA A 309 6.70 -9.19 1.82
CA ALA A 309 5.37 -9.28 1.23
C ALA A 309 4.67 -7.92 1.17
N ILE A 310 4.78 -7.09 2.23
CA ILE A 310 4.26 -5.72 2.25
C ILE A 310 4.92 -4.88 1.15
N LEU A 311 6.25 -4.92 1.06
CA LEU A 311 7.01 -4.20 0.05
C LEU A 311 6.55 -4.53 -1.37
N VAL A 312 6.42 -5.82 -1.69
CA VAL A 312 5.96 -6.27 -3.01
C VAL A 312 4.50 -5.86 -3.23
N GLY A 313 3.62 -6.08 -2.25
CA GLY A 313 2.20 -5.73 -2.36
C GLY A 313 1.97 -4.24 -2.56
N THR A 314 2.61 -3.38 -1.77
CA THR A 314 2.50 -1.92 -1.91
C THR A 314 3.11 -1.41 -3.22
N SER A 315 4.19 -2.05 -3.71
CA SER A 315 4.78 -1.73 -5.01
C SER A 315 3.84 -2.05 -6.17
N ILE A 316 3.20 -3.22 -6.16
CA ILE A 316 2.18 -3.62 -7.18
C ILE A 316 1.00 -2.65 -7.12
N GLY A 317 0.55 -2.28 -5.91
CA GLY A 317 -0.49 -1.27 -5.72
C GLY A 317 -0.12 0.05 -6.38
N ALA A 318 1.06 0.57 -6.11
CA ALA A 318 1.55 1.84 -6.65
C ALA A 318 1.66 1.80 -8.20
N GLU A 319 2.19 0.71 -8.78
CA GLU A 319 2.21 0.51 -10.25
C GLU A 319 0.81 0.46 -10.87
N SER A 320 -0.20 0.07 -10.09
CA SER A 320 -1.61 0.00 -10.50
C SER A 320 -2.41 1.27 -10.13
N GLY A 321 -1.76 2.34 -9.67
CA GLY A 321 -2.42 3.56 -9.22
C GLY A 321 -3.17 3.43 -7.89
N ILE A 322 -2.85 2.42 -7.07
CA ILE A 322 -3.44 2.18 -5.74
C ILE A 322 -2.37 2.43 -4.69
N LEU A 323 -2.44 3.54 -3.98
CA LEU A 323 -1.47 3.91 -2.94
C LEU A 323 -1.98 3.46 -1.57
N ILE A 324 -1.24 2.55 -0.91
CA ILE A 324 -1.57 2.00 0.41
C ILE A 324 -0.57 2.50 1.43
N LYS A 325 -1.01 3.13 2.51
CA LYS A 325 -0.15 3.84 3.48
C LYS A 325 0.57 2.96 4.51
N GLY A 326 0.38 1.66 4.49
CA GLY A 326 1.10 0.81 5.44
C GLY A 326 0.67 -0.65 5.47
N GLY A 327 1.50 -1.47 6.11
CA GLY A 327 1.21 -2.88 6.30
C GLY A 327 0.03 -3.12 7.26
N ASP A 328 -0.20 -2.23 8.20
CA ASP A 328 -1.36 -2.25 9.10
C ASP A 328 -2.67 -2.01 8.36
N VAL A 329 -2.65 -1.18 7.31
CA VAL A 329 -3.81 -0.97 6.43
C VAL A 329 -4.16 -2.26 5.69
N LEU A 330 -3.16 -2.94 5.10
CA LEU A 330 -3.36 -4.22 4.43
C LEU A 330 -4.01 -5.26 5.35
N GLU A 331 -3.60 -5.29 6.62
CA GLU A 331 -4.16 -6.22 7.61
C GLU A 331 -5.58 -5.85 8.01
N ARG A 332 -5.88 -4.55 8.23
CA ARG A 332 -7.24 -4.07 8.54
C ARG A 332 -8.21 -4.33 7.40
N VAL A 333 -7.79 -4.16 6.15
CA VAL A 333 -8.60 -4.47 4.97
C VAL A 333 -9.09 -5.92 4.97
N GLN A 334 -8.27 -6.87 5.45
CA GLN A 334 -8.69 -8.28 5.53
C GLN A 334 -9.84 -8.52 6.51
N GLN A 335 -10.03 -7.64 7.49
CA GLN A 335 -11.04 -7.78 8.54
C GLN A 335 -12.34 -7.04 8.21
N LEU A 336 -12.38 -6.28 7.10
CA LEU A 336 -13.55 -5.50 6.71
C LEU A 336 -14.79 -6.38 6.54
N ASN A 337 -15.91 -5.88 7.06
CA ASN A 337 -17.24 -6.48 6.87
C ASN A 337 -18.27 -5.48 6.32
N THR A 338 -17.96 -4.18 6.34
CA THR A 338 -18.86 -3.12 5.90
C THR A 338 -18.10 -2.08 5.08
N VAL A 339 -18.68 -1.67 3.94
CA VAL A 339 -18.17 -0.59 3.09
C VAL A 339 -19.24 0.49 2.98
N VAL A 340 -18.90 1.66 3.48
CA VAL A 340 -19.76 2.86 3.44
C VAL A 340 -19.31 3.74 2.28
N PHE A 341 -20.24 4.11 1.43
CA PHE A 341 -20.01 4.97 0.28
C PHE A 341 -20.63 6.34 0.51
N ASP A 342 -19.87 7.41 0.31
CA ASP A 342 -20.47 8.70 0.02
C ASP A 342 -21.15 8.65 -1.36
N LYS A 343 -22.15 9.52 -1.56
CA LYS A 343 -22.82 9.61 -2.86
C LYS A 343 -22.03 10.46 -3.85
N THR A 344 -21.87 11.73 -3.51
CA THR A 344 -21.46 12.79 -4.45
C THR A 344 -19.97 12.72 -4.77
N GLY A 345 -19.61 12.61 -6.06
CA GLY A 345 -18.20 12.45 -6.46
C GLY A 345 -17.61 11.06 -6.20
N THR A 346 -18.33 10.18 -5.49
CA THR A 346 -17.91 8.80 -5.18
C THR A 346 -18.72 7.78 -5.99
N LEU A 347 -19.99 7.58 -5.68
CA LEU A 347 -20.87 6.73 -6.49
C LEU A 347 -21.38 7.44 -7.75
N THR A 348 -21.36 8.77 -7.73
CA THR A 348 -21.71 9.63 -8.87
C THR A 348 -20.45 10.29 -9.44
N ILE A 349 -20.58 10.85 -10.64
CA ILE A 349 -19.47 11.51 -11.36
C ILE A 349 -19.04 12.81 -10.64
N GLY A 350 -19.94 13.42 -9.83
CA GLY A 350 -19.70 14.69 -9.16
C GLY A 350 -19.86 15.91 -10.08
N GLN A 351 -20.54 15.72 -11.21
CA GLN A 351 -20.85 16.76 -12.18
C GLN A 351 -22.37 16.82 -12.40
N PRO A 352 -23.09 17.50 -11.50
CA PRO A 352 -24.54 17.63 -11.63
C PRO A 352 -24.92 18.36 -12.92
N GLN A 353 -25.99 17.90 -13.57
CA GLN A 353 -26.51 18.44 -14.80
C GLN A 353 -28.02 18.72 -14.67
N VAL A 354 -28.48 19.83 -15.27
CA VAL A 354 -29.90 20.11 -15.37
C VAL A 354 -30.52 19.14 -16.38
N THR A 355 -31.47 18.32 -15.92
CA THR A 355 -32.15 17.34 -16.77
C THR A 355 -33.50 17.84 -17.25
N GLU A 356 -34.23 18.59 -16.42
CA GLU A 356 -35.56 19.10 -16.74
C GLU A 356 -35.76 20.47 -16.11
N CYS A 357 -36.41 21.35 -16.87
CA CYS A 357 -36.98 22.62 -16.37
C CYS A 357 -38.48 22.57 -16.59
N ILE A 358 -39.26 22.56 -15.51
CA ILE A 358 -40.71 22.41 -15.52
C ILE A 358 -41.36 23.72 -15.09
N PRO A 359 -41.83 24.55 -16.02
CA PRO A 359 -42.60 25.74 -15.71
C PRO A 359 -43.95 25.36 -15.08
N VAL A 360 -44.38 26.11 -14.08
CA VAL A 360 -45.69 25.97 -13.45
C VAL A 360 -46.52 27.23 -13.59
N SER A 361 -46.02 28.19 -14.36
CA SER A 361 -46.63 29.48 -14.70
C SER A 361 -46.60 29.70 -16.22
N GLU A 362 -46.82 30.92 -16.67
CA GLU A 362 -46.76 31.34 -18.08
C GLU A 362 -45.36 31.41 -18.67
N LEU A 363 -44.30 31.24 -17.84
CA LEU A 363 -42.90 31.24 -18.32
C LEU A 363 -42.61 29.99 -19.17
N THR A 364 -41.74 30.18 -20.14
CA THR A 364 -41.15 29.03 -20.89
C THR A 364 -40.02 28.41 -20.06
N ALA A 365 -39.67 27.14 -20.39
CA ALA A 365 -38.54 26.46 -19.76
C ALA A 365 -37.22 27.22 -19.93
N GLN A 366 -37.02 27.91 -21.07
CA GLN A 366 -35.84 28.72 -21.32
C GLN A 366 -35.82 30.00 -20.42
N GLN A 367 -36.96 30.68 -20.26
CA GLN A 367 -37.05 31.82 -19.35
C GLN A 367 -36.84 31.40 -17.90
N LEU A 368 -37.40 30.27 -17.48
CA LEU A 368 -37.18 29.68 -16.15
C LEU A 368 -35.68 29.46 -15.89
N LEU A 369 -35.01 28.81 -16.85
CA LEU A 369 -33.56 28.52 -16.77
C LEU A 369 -32.74 29.83 -16.80
N GLN A 370 -33.11 30.79 -17.61
CA GLN A 370 -32.45 32.12 -17.68
C GLN A 370 -32.49 32.87 -16.34
N ILE A 371 -33.65 32.93 -15.71
CA ILE A 371 -33.80 33.61 -14.40
C ILE A 371 -32.99 32.84 -13.35
N ALA A 372 -33.05 31.51 -13.32
CA ALA A 372 -32.29 30.69 -12.39
C ALA A 372 -30.77 30.83 -12.58
N ALA A 373 -30.28 30.86 -13.84
CA ALA A 373 -28.88 31.08 -14.13
C ALA A 373 -28.41 32.47 -13.75
N SER A 374 -29.28 33.47 -13.90
CA SER A 374 -28.97 34.85 -13.54
C SER A 374 -28.79 35.01 -12.03
N ILE A 375 -29.70 34.46 -11.21
CA ILE A 375 -29.55 34.51 -9.74
C ILE A 375 -28.32 33.71 -9.26
N GLU A 376 -28.00 32.59 -9.90
CA GLU A 376 -26.82 31.74 -9.58
C GLU A 376 -25.50 32.29 -10.12
N SER A 377 -25.49 33.43 -10.79
CA SER A 377 -24.26 34.10 -11.24
C SER A 377 -23.33 34.48 -10.08
N GLY A 378 -23.89 34.72 -8.91
CA GLY A 378 -23.17 35.06 -7.66
C GLY A 378 -22.70 33.85 -6.84
N SER A 379 -22.89 32.59 -7.33
CA SER A 379 -22.58 31.39 -6.55
C SER A 379 -21.59 30.49 -7.24
N ASN A 380 -20.66 29.88 -6.44
CA ASN A 380 -19.74 28.86 -6.91
C ASN A 380 -20.19 27.43 -6.56
N HIS A 381 -21.42 27.27 -6.06
CA HIS A 381 -21.94 25.96 -5.70
C HIS A 381 -22.04 25.03 -6.92
N PRO A 382 -21.80 23.69 -6.81
CA PRO A 382 -21.91 22.76 -7.95
C PRO A 382 -23.25 22.82 -8.68
N LEU A 383 -24.36 22.97 -7.96
CA LEU A 383 -25.70 23.13 -8.55
C LEU A 383 -25.83 24.45 -9.33
N ALA A 384 -25.23 25.53 -8.84
CA ALA A 384 -25.19 26.81 -9.55
C ALA A 384 -24.42 26.70 -10.88
N ARG A 385 -23.28 25.99 -10.84
CA ARG A 385 -22.52 25.71 -12.06
C ARG A 385 -23.34 24.93 -13.07
N ALA A 386 -24.08 23.89 -12.63
CA ALA A 386 -24.94 23.08 -13.49
C ALA A 386 -26.00 23.94 -14.19
N ILE A 387 -26.67 24.83 -13.45
CA ILE A 387 -27.72 25.74 -13.99
C ILE A 387 -27.09 26.73 -14.98
N ARG A 388 -25.96 27.35 -14.64
CA ARG A 388 -25.28 28.30 -15.54
C ARG A 388 -24.77 27.61 -16.81
N THR A 389 -24.17 26.44 -16.70
CA THR A 389 -23.72 25.66 -17.86
C THR A 389 -24.89 25.31 -18.78
N ALA A 390 -26.02 24.88 -18.21
CA ALA A 390 -27.22 24.58 -18.99
C ALA A 390 -27.78 25.79 -19.73
N ALA A 391 -27.74 26.97 -19.11
CA ALA A 391 -28.13 28.24 -19.74
C ALA A 391 -27.16 28.65 -20.86
N GLN A 392 -25.86 28.48 -20.61
CA GLN A 392 -24.81 28.80 -21.59
C GLN A 392 -24.88 27.89 -22.83
N LEU A 393 -25.16 26.59 -22.65
CA LEU A 393 -25.37 25.64 -23.77
C LEU A 393 -26.58 25.96 -24.65
N GLN A 394 -27.52 26.77 -24.13
CA GLN A 394 -28.70 27.26 -24.86
C GLN A 394 -28.54 28.72 -25.32
N ASP A 395 -27.33 29.29 -25.22
CA ASP A 395 -27.01 30.66 -25.58
C ASP A 395 -27.91 31.70 -24.90
N LEU A 396 -28.35 31.45 -23.65
CA LEU A 396 -29.21 32.36 -22.89
C LEU A 396 -28.36 33.46 -22.23
N ALA A 397 -28.62 34.69 -22.58
CA ALA A 397 -27.99 35.86 -21.94
C ALA A 397 -28.47 36.01 -20.48
N LEU A 398 -27.53 36.22 -19.54
CA LEU A 398 -27.90 36.49 -18.14
C LEU A 398 -28.55 37.86 -18.00
N LEU A 399 -29.56 37.92 -17.13
CA LEU A 399 -30.26 39.17 -16.78
C LEU A 399 -29.46 39.92 -15.70
N ASP A 400 -29.67 41.26 -15.60
CA ASP A 400 -29.07 42.06 -14.54
C ASP A 400 -29.52 41.58 -13.17
N THR A 401 -28.57 41.45 -12.26
CA THR A 401 -28.81 40.90 -10.92
C THR A 401 -28.10 41.71 -9.85
N SER A 402 -28.77 41.88 -8.69
CA SER A 402 -28.24 42.58 -7.50
C SER A 402 -28.73 41.93 -6.22
N ASP A 403 -28.19 42.40 -5.08
CA ASP A 403 -28.64 42.06 -3.73
C ASP A 403 -28.69 40.59 -3.39
N PHE A 404 -27.62 39.86 -3.74
CA PHE A 404 -27.50 38.41 -3.50
C PHE A 404 -27.40 38.08 -2.01
N VAL A 405 -28.26 37.19 -1.55
CA VAL A 405 -28.18 36.58 -0.22
C VAL A 405 -28.19 35.06 -0.37
N THR A 406 -27.15 34.39 0.09
CA THR A 406 -27.06 32.93 0.09
C THR A 406 -27.21 32.40 1.50
N VAL A 407 -28.10 31.41 1.69
CA VAL A 407 -28.26 30.67 2.95
C VAL A 407 -27.86 29.21 2.71
N ILE A 408 -26.75 28.81 3.33
CA ILE A 408 -26.16 27.47 3.15
C ILE A 408 -27.19 26.38 3.45
N GLY A 409 -27.36 25.44 2.53
CA GLY A 409 -28.25 24.28 2.64
C GLY A 409 -29.74 24.61 2.41
N GLN A 410 -30.09 25.89 2.12
CA GLN A 410 -31.46 26.28 1.85
C GLN A 410 -31.66 26.83 0.43
N GLY A 411 -30.95 27.89 0.08
CA GLY A 411 -31.12 28.54 -1.21
C GLY A 411 -30.47 29.89 -1.31
N MET A 412 -30.82 30.59 -2.37
CA MET A 412 -30.36 31.93 -2.70
C MET A 412 -31.53 32.85 -3.01
N SER A 413 -31.39 34.12 -2.67
CA SER A 413 -32.30 35.19 -3.07
C SER A 413 -31.52 36.36 -3.67
N GLY A 414 -32.18 37.16 -4.48
CA GLY A 414 -31.62 38.35 -5.09
C GLY A 414 -32.64 39.07 -5.94
N MET A 415 -32.26 40.21 -6.54
CA MET A 415 -33.07 40.93 -7.51
C MET A 415 -32.60 40.50 -8.93
N VAL A 416 -33.52 40.06 -9.78
CA VAL A 416 -33.28 39.74 -11.19
C VAL A 416 -34.13 40.64 -12.04
N ALA A 417 -33.53 41.43 -12.92
CA ALA A 417 -34.20 42.47 -13.71
C ALA A 417 -35.10 43.41 -12.85
N GLY A 418 -34.62 43.77 -11.67
CA GLY A 418 -35.34 44.65 -10.74
C GLY A 418 -36.51 43.99 -9.98
N GLN A 419 -36.67 42.70 -10.05
CA GLN A 419 -37.74 41.93 -9.38
C GLN A 419 -37.14 40.88 -8.43
N PRO A 420 -37.81 40.62 -7.26
CA PRO A 420 -37.32 39.62 -6.31
C PRO A 420 -37.42 38.22 -6.86
N ALA A 421 -36.30 37.47 -6.72
CA ALA A 421 -36.18 36.08 -7.11
C ALA A 421 -35.64 35.22 -5.93
N TYR A 422 -36.20 34.02 -5.77
CA TYR A 422 -35.80 33.04 -4.75
C TYR A 422 -35.58 31.70 -5.41
N LEU A 423 -34.41 31.15 -5.23
CA LEU A 423 -34.04 29.84 -5.76
C LEU A 423 -33.56 28.96 -4.62
N GLY A 424 -34.12 27.76 -4.44
CA GLY A 424 -33.70 26.88 -3.35
C GLY A 424 -34.61 25.71 -3.11
N ASN A 425 -34.49 25.12 -1.92
CA ASN A 425 -35.32 23.98 -1.52
C ASN A 425 -36.73 24.46 -1.12
N ARG A 426 -37.67 23.49 -0.94
CA ARG A 426 -39.06 23.73 -0.55
C ARG A 426 -39.16 24.63 0.69
N GLN A 427 -38.40 24.34 1.74
CA GLN A 427 -38.47 25.06 3.01
C GLN A 427 -38.03 26.52 2.85
N TRP A 428 -37.05 26.79 1.99
CA TRP A 428 -36.57 28.14 1.68
C TRP A 428 -37.67 28.99 1.10
N LEU A 429 -38.44 28.47 0.13
CA LEU A 429 -39.53 29.23 -0.49
C LEU A 429 -40.68 29.45 0.49
N LEU A 430 -41.06 28.44 1.26
CA LEU A 430 -42.11 28.58 2.28
C LEU A 430 -41.77 29.65 3.34
N ASN A 431 -40.50 29.72 3.75
CA ASN A 431 -40.02 30.72 4.70
C ASN A 431 -40.11 32.16 4.14
N HIS A 432 -40.16 32.33 2.81
CA HIS A 432 -40.36 33.59 2.12
C HIS A 432 -41.82 33.83 1.69
N GLY A 433 -42.76 33.05 2.19
CA GLY A 433 -44.18 33.22 1.94
C GLY A 433 -44.66 32.79 0.55
N ILE A 434 -43.86 31.98 -0.17
CA ILE A 434 -44.24 31.46 -1.50
C ILE A 434 -45.12 30.23 -1.30
N GLU A 435 -46.32 30.26 -1.82
CA GLU A 435 -47.26 29.15 -1.77
C GLU A 435 -46.87 28.07 -2.80
N ILE A 436 -46.89 26.80 -2.39
CA ILE A 436 -46.66 25.63 -3.23
C ILE A 436 -47.89 24.75 -3.12
N ASN A 437 -48.57 24.53 -4.25
CA ASN A 437 -49.77 23.71 -4.26
C ASN A 437 -49.46 22.19 -4.31
N GLN A 438 -50.46 21.33 -4.03
CA GLN A 438 -50.29 19.89 -3.94
C GLN A 438 -49.79 19.26 -5.26
N GLN A 439 -50.24 19.77 -6.41
CA GLN A 439 -49.86 19.24 -7.72
C GLN A 439 -48.35 19.50 -7.97
N GLN A 440 -47.83 20.68 -7.57
CA GLN A 440 -46.42 21.04 -7.68
C GLN A 440 -45.57 20.21 -6.72
N GLU A 441 -46.09 19.93 -5.52
CA GLU A 441 -45.42 18.98 -4.59
C GLU A 441 -45.34 17.56 -5.13
N ASP A 442 -46.44 17.06 -5.71
CA ASP A 442 -46.49 15.72 -6.30
C ASP A 442 -45.52 15.60 -7.50
N GLN A 443 -45.40 16.66 -8.31
CA GLN A 443 -44.40 16.72 -9.38
C GLN A 443 -42.98 16.68 -8.84
N ALA A 444 -42.69 17.50 -7.85
CA ALA A 444 -41.36 17.51 -7.23
C ALA A 444 -41.00 16.18 -6.58
N LEU A 445 -41.97 15.53 -5.91
CA LEU A 445 -41.81 14.22 -5.31
C LEU A 445 -41.57 13.12 -6.38
N SER A 446 -42.27 13.19 -7.52
CA SER A 446 -42.05 12.27 -8.64
C SER A 446 -40.64 12.37 -9.19
N LEU A 447 -40.11 13.59 -9.36
CA LEU A 447 -38.71 13.84 -9.77
C LEU A 447 -37.71 13.32 -8.73
N ALA A 448 -37.96 13.58 -7.45
CA ALA A 448 -37.10 13.10 -6.36
C ALA A 448 -37.09 11.56 -6.31
N LYS A 449 -38.23 10.88 -6.49
CA LYS A 449 -38.34 9.41 -6.59
C LYS A 449 -37.59 8.82 -7.79
N SER A 450 -37.32 9.61 -8.83
CA SER A 450 -36.47 9.19 -9.96
C SER A 450 -34.95 9.38 -9.69
N GLY A 451 -34.57 9.97 -8.53
CA GLY A 451 -33.19 10.21 -8.12
C GLY A 451 -32.66 11.60 -8.43
N LYS A 452 -33.55 12.56 -8.76
CA LYS A 452 -33.18 13.93 -9.12
C LYS A 452 -33.31 14.86 -7.93
N THR A 453 -32.37 15.81 -7.79
CA THR A 453 -32.48 16.94 -6.85
C THR A 453 -33.38 18.00 -7.46
N VAL A 454 -34.42 18.41 -6.73
CA VAL A 454 -35.38 19.40 -7.22
C VAL A 454 -35.12 20.73 -6.54
N ILE A 455 -34.91 21.77 -7.35
CA ILE A 455 -34.78 23.16 -6.95
C ILE A 455 -36.02 23.93 -7.40
N TYR A 456 -36.56 24.75 -6.50
CA TYR A 456 -37.73 25.58 -6.74
C TYR A 456 -37.28 27.00 -7.09
N LEU A 457 -37.86 27.59 -8.14
CA LEU A 457 -37.67 28.99 -8.49
C LEU A 457 -38.96 29.77 -8.29
N ALA A 458 -38.92 30.77 -7.43
CA ALA A 458 -39.96 31.81 -7.35
C ALA A 458 -39.42 33.14 -7.89
N TYR A 459 -40.28 33.85 -8.60
CA TYR A 459 -39.99 35.15 -9.17
C TYR A 459 -41.25 36.03 -9.10
N GLN A 460 -41.10 37.29 -8.72
CA GLN A 460 -42.23 38.22 -8.51
C GLN A 460 -43.24 37.71 -7.45
N GLY A 461 -42.75 36.98 -6.41
CA GLY A 461 -43.58 36.55 -5.29
C GLY A 461 -44.39 35.27 -5.54
N ILE A 462 -44.30 34.62 -6.70
CA ILE A 462 -44.98 33.37 -7.01
C ILE A 462 -44.02 32.29 -7.51
N LEU A 463 -44.37 31.03 -7.27
CA LEU A 463 -43.60 29.90 -7.81
C LEU A 463 -43.74 29.88 -9.33
N GLN A 464 -42.58 29.92 -10.01
CA GLN A 464 -42.51 29.91 -11.47
C GLN A 464 -42.25 28.52 -12.04
N GLY A 465 -41.52 27.67 -11.30
CA GLY A 465 -41.22 26.35 -11.79
C GLY A 465 -40.23 25.57 -10.93
N LEU A 466 -39.97 24.34 -11.40
CA LEU A 466 -39.06 23.37 -10.81
C LEU A 466 -37.91 23.11 -11.76
N ILE A 467 -36.70 23.01 -11.22
CA ILE A 467 -35.50 22.62 -11.98
C ILE A 467 -35.01 21.32 -11.38
N ALA A 468 -34.98 20.28 -12.18
CA ALA A 468 -34.48 18.97 -11.81
C ALA A 468 -33.01 18.82 -12.22
N ILE A 469 -32.17 18.47 -11.26
CA ILE A 469 -30.74 18.28 -11.44
C ILE A 469 -30.39 16.85 -11.06
N GLU A 470 -29.65 16.16 -11.89
CA GLU A 470 -29.16 14.81 -11.63
C GLU A 470 -27.63 14.79 -11.67
N ASP A 471 -27.03 14.16 -10.67
CA ASP A 471 -25.63 13.77 -10.69
C ASP A 471 -25.57 12.29 -11.07
N SER A 472 -25.11 12.01 -12.28
CA SER A 472 -25.17 10.68 -12.89
C SER A 472 -24.31 9.68 -12.11
N LEU A 473 -24.81 8.44 -11.94
CA LEU A 473 -24.02 7.35 -11.39
C LEU A 473 -22.80 7.06 -12.27
N ARG A 474 -21.71 6.70 -11.63
CA ARG A 474 -20.53 6.21 -12.37
C ARG A 474 -20.88 4.93 -13.12
N PRO A 475 -20.31 4.71 -14.32
CA PRO A 475 -20.60 3.52 -15.12
C PRO A 475 -20.27 2.21 -14.40
N ASP A 476 -19.26 2.22 -13.54
CA ASP A 476 -18.77 1.07 -12.77
C ASP A 476 -19.42 0.91 -11.39
N ALA A 477 -20.24 1.87 -10.93
CA ALA A 477 -20.80 1.86 -9.57
C ALA A 477 -21.67 0.62 -9.29
N VAL A 478 -22.59 0.26 -10.19
CA VAL A 478 -23.49 -0.88 -10.01
C VAL A 478 -22.69 -2.20 -9.94
N ALA A 479 -21.72 -2.37 -10.86
CA ALA A 479 -20.90 -3.57 -10.91
C ALA A 479 -20.03 -3.70 -9.65
N THR A 480 -19.41 -2.60 -9.20
CA THR A 480 -18.56 -2.58 -8.00
C THR A 480 -19.36 -2.92 -6.74
N VAL A 481 -20.53 -2.31 -6.53
CA VAL A 481 -21.36 -2.60 -5.35
C VAL A 481 -21.80 -4.07 -5.34
N GLN A 482 -22.24 -4.60 -6.48
CA GLN A 482 -22.62 -6.02 -6.58
C GLN A 482 -21.44 -6.97 -6.32
N GLN A 483 -20.25 -6.64 -6.79
CA GLN A 483 -19.06 -7.44 -6.54
C GLN A 483 -18.67 -7.43 -5.06
N LEU A 484 -18.74 -6.28 -4.37
CA LEU A 484 -18.52 -6.19 -2.92
C LEU A 484 -19.53 -7.05 -2.14
N GLN A 485 -20.81 -6.99 -2.52
CA GLN A 485 -21.84 -7.83 -1.91
C GLN A 485 -21.59 -9.33 -2.14
N SER A 486 -21.06 -9.70 -3.32
CA SER A 486 -20.68 -11.09 -3.60
C SER A 486 -19.50 -11.58 -2.75
N LEU A 487 -18.68 -10.65 -2.24
CA LEU A 487 -17.61 -10.90 -1.27
C LEU A 487 -18.13 -10.93 0.20
N ASN A 488 -19.46 -10.94 0.40
CA ASN A 488 -20.12 -10.88 1.71
C ASN A 488 -19.81 -9.61 2.52
N LEU A 489 -19.56 -8.49 1.84
CA LEU A 489 -19.41 -7.19 2.47
C LEU A 489 -20.75 -6.46 2.49
N ASN A 490 -21.13 -5.92 3.65
CA ASN A 490 -22.27 -5.03 3.77
C ASN A 490 -21.96 -3.72 3.05
N THR A 491 -22.90 -3.22 2.24
CA THR A 491 -22.76 -1.95 1.55
C THR A 491 -23.76 -0.94 2.08
N VAL A 492 -23.29 0.25 2.40
CA VAL A 492 -24.05 1.32 3.04
C VAL A 492 -23.93 2.59 2.20
N LEU A 493 -25.03 3.28 1.95
CA LEU A 493 -25.06 4.59 1.31
C LEU A 493 -25.16 5.69 2.37
N LEU A 494 -24.25 6.65 2.31
CA LEU A 494 -24.20 7.82 3.17
C LEU A 494 -24.32 9.10 2.32
N THR A 495 -25.35 9.93 2.55
CA THR A 495 -25.54 11.13 1.73
C THR A 495 -26.23 12.26 2.51
N GLY A 496 -25.96 13.51 2.09
CA GLY A 496 -26.70 14.69 2.55
C GLY A 496 -28.03 14.93 1.84
N ASP A 497 -28.38 14.11 0.84
CA ASP A 497 -29.61 14.25 0.08
C ASP A 497 -30.85 13.86 0.90
N ARG A 498 -32.02 14.22 0.36
CA ARG A 498 -33.32 13.81 0.89
C ARG A 498 -33.51 12.30 0.80
N PRO A 499 -34.35 11.71 1.70
CA PRO A 499 -34.59 10.28 1.73
C PRO A 499 -35.08 9.70 0.40
N GLU A 500 -35.91 10.42 -0.34
CA GLU A 500 -36.48 9.95 -1.60
C GLU A 500 -35.39 9.76 -2.68
N VAL A 501 -34.47 10.74 -2.79
CA VAL A 501 -33.34 10.68 -3.73
C VAL A 501 -32.36 9.60 -3.32
N ALA A 502 -32.04 9.52 -2.03
CA ALA A 502 -31.12 8.53 -1.49
C ALA A 502 -31.65 7.09 -1.71
N GLN A 503 -32.93 6.85 -1.46
CA GLN A 503 -33.58 5.55 -1.69
C GLN A 503 -33.64 5.18 -3.16
N ALA A 504 -33.89 6.14 -4.06
CA ALA A 504 -33.88 5.88 -5.50
C ALA A 504 -32.51 5.42 -6.00
N ILE A 505 -31.45 6.04 -5.53
CA ILE A 505 -30.06 5.67 -5.86
C ILE A 505 -29.72 4.32 -5.24
N ALA A 506 -30.04 4.10 -3.98
CA ALA A 506 -29.80 2.83 -3.28
C ALA A 506 -30.51 1.66 -3.98
N HIS A 507 -31.73 1.87 -4.45
CA HIS A 507 -32.47 0.87 -5.22
C HIS A 507 -31.76 0.53 -6.55
N LYS A 508 -31.28 1.55 -7.30
CA LYS A 508 -30.51 1.34 -8.52
C LYS A 508 -29.23 0.53 -8.26
N LEU A 509 -28.59 0.73 -7.11
CA LEU A 509 -27.34 0.08 -6.68
C LEU A 509 -27.57 -1.22 -5.89
N LYS A 510 -28.82 -1.54 -5.51
CA LYS A 510 -29.18 -2.65 -4.62
C LYS A 510 -28.56 -2.56 -3.22
N ILE A 511 -28.35 -1.34 -2.72
CA ILE A 511 -27.91 -1.08 -1.36
C ILE A 511 -29.13 -1.05 -0.44
N THR A 512 -29.08 -1.79 0.67
CA THR A 512 -30.23 -1.92 1.60
C THR A 512 -30.19 -0.93 2.75
N GLN A 513 -28.98 -0.55 3.19
CA GLN A 513 -28.80 0.36 4.31
C GLN A 513 -28.44 1.76 3.81
N VAL A 514 -29.27 2.75 4.16
CA VAL A 514 -29.16 4.12 3.66
C VAL A 514 -29.27 5.12 4.81
N PHE A 515 -28.32 6.04 4.88
CA PHE A 515 -28.35 7.18 5.76
C PHE A 515 -28.43 8.47 4.93
N SER A 516 -29.57 9.13 4.98
CA SER A 516 -29.89 10.36 4.25
C SER A 516 -29.88 11.58 5.17
N GLU A 517 -29.84 12.78 4.59
CA GLU A 517 -29.82 14.08 5.31
C GLU A 517 -28.68 14.22 6.33
N VAL A 518 -27.56 13.51 6.10
CA VAL A 518 -26.41 13.51 6.98
C VAL A 518 -25.51 14.72 6.65
N LYS A 519 -25.42 15.64 7.60
CA LYS A 519 -24.50 16.79 7.49
C LYS A 519 -23.03 16.33 7.55
N PRO A 520 -22.07 17.02 6.90
CA PRO A 520 -20.67 16.62 6.88
C PRO A 520 -20.09 16.36 8.27
N GLU A 521 -20.43 17.18 9.26
CA GLU A 521 -19.95 17.07 10.65
C GLU A 521 -20.45 15.80 11.36
N LYS A 522 -21.59 15.23 10.91
CA LYS A 522 -22.20 14.02 11.48
C LYS A 522 -21.75 12.72 10.81
N LYS A 523 -21.09 12.80 9.65
CA LYS A 523 -20.63 11.61 8.93
C LYS A 523 -19.67 10.76 9.76
N ALA A 524 -18.69 11.39 10.43
CA ALA A 524 -17.75 10.70 11.32
C ALA A 524 -18.44 10.02 12.51
N GLN A 525 -19.44 10.68 13.12
CA GLN A 525 -20.20 10.10 14.23
C GLN A 525 -20.99 8.86 13.81
N LEU A 526 -21.49 8.86 12.58
CA LEU A 526 -22.21 7.72 12.02
C LEU A 526 -21.27 6.54 11.77
N ILE A 527 -20.08 6.77 11.23
CA ILE A 527 -19.04 5.75 11.10
C ILE A 527 -18.73 5.17 12.49
N GLN A 528 -18.53 6.03 13.48
CA GLN A 528 -18.27 5.60 14.86
C GLN A 528 -19.40 4.74 15.44
N SER A 529 -20.68 5.05 15.14
CA SER A 529 -21.80 4.22 15.59
C SER A 529 -21.80 2.83 14.96
N LEU A 530 -21.46 2.73 13.67
CA LEU A 530 -21.32 1.44 12.99
C LEU A 530 -20.18 0.61 13.61
N GLN A 531 -19.06 1.24 13.97
CA GLN A 531 -17.94 0.59 14.65
C GLN A 531 -18.32 0.09 16.05
N GLN A 532 -19.18 0.82 16.78
CA GLN A 532 -19.71 0.38 18.08
C GLN A 532 -20.59 -0.87 17.99
N ASP A 533 -21.22 -1.09 16.82
CA ASP A 533 -21.98 -2.32 16.50
C ASP A 533 -21.05 -3.47 16.05
N ASN A 534 -19.76 -3.44 16.41
CA ASN A 534 -18.75 -4.42 16.02
C ASN A 534 -18.54 -4.56 14.50
N GLN A 535 -18.86 -3.54 13.73
CA GLN A 535 -18.55 -3.50 12.31
C GLN A 535 -17.14 -2.96 12.10
N ILE A 536 -16.38 -3.59 11.20
CA ILE A 536 -15.09 -3.09 10.73
C ILE A 536 -15.36 -2.40 9.40
N VAL A 537 -15.25 -1.08 9.42
CA VAL A 537 -15.82 -0.19 8.42
C VAL A 537 -14.76 0.37 7.49
N ALA A 538 -14.93 0.19 6.18
CA ALA A 538 -14.26 1.02 5.18
C ALA A 538 -15.17 2.19 4.80
N MET A 539 -14.64 3.41 4.75
CA MET A 539 -15.30 4.58 4.16
C MET A 539 -14.68 4.91 2.82
N VAL A 540 -15.52 4.99 1.78
CA VAL A 540 -15.12 5.39 0.43
C VAL A 540 -15.69 6.78 0.13
N GLY A 541 -14.84 7.76 -0.16
CA GLY A 541 -15.21 9.16 -0.38
C GLY A 541 -14.29 9.90 -1.34
N ASP A 542 -14.59 11.18 -1.63
CA ASP A 542 -13.77 12.06 -2.48
C ASP A 542 -12.61 12.74 -1.71
N GLY A 543 -12.58 12.65 -0.41
CA GLY A 543 -11.54 13.15 0.48
C GLY A 543 -11.63 14.62 0.84
N ILE A 544 -12.42 15.44 0.19
CA ILE A 544 -12.55 16.88 0.53
C ILE A 544 -13.59 17.07 1.63
N ASN A 545 -14.80 16.59 1.38
CA ASN A 545 -15.93 16.76 2.31
C ASN A 545 -16.01 15.63 3.35
N ASP A 546 -15.40 14.50 3.06
CA ASP A 546 -15.46 13.26 3.85
C ASP A 546 -14.24 13.01 4.71
N ALA A 547 -13.26 13.93 4.73
CA ALA A 547 -12.02 13.76 5.47
C ALA A 547 -12.21 13.31 6.94
N PRO A 548 -13.13 13.88 7.73
CA PRO A 548 -13.38 13.39 9.09
C PRO A 548 -13.94 11.96 9.14
N ALA A 549 -14.77 11.56 8.17
CA ALA A 549 -15.34 10.22 8.09
C ALA A 549 -14.31 9.19 7.61
N LEU A 550 -13.44 9.57 6.64
CA LEU A 550 -12.31 8.76 6.19
C LEU A 550 -11.31 8.50 7.31
N ALA A 551 -11.01 9.54 8.13
CA ALA A 551 -10.11 9.40 9.27
C ALA A 551 -10.71 8.56 10.41
N GLN A 552 -12.04 8.58 10.60
CA GLN A 552 -12.73 7.82 11.64
C GLN A 552 -12.86 6.33 11.28
N ALA A 553 -13.00 6.00 10.00
CA ALA A 553 -13.17 4.62 9.55
C ALA A 553 -11.94 3.75 9.89
N ASP A 554 -12.14 2.43 9.98
CA ASP A 554 -11.02 1.49 10.15
C ASP A 554 -10.10 1.51 8.93
N VAL A 555 -10.66 1.75 7.74
CA VAL A 555 -9.92 1.98 6.51
C VAL A 555 -10.59 3.11 5.72
N GLY A 556 -9.92 4.25 5.60
CA GLY A 556 -10.33 5.33 4.70
C GLY A 556 -9.83 5.09 3.29
N ILE A 557 -10.72 5.11 2.30
CA ILE A 557 -10.38 4.94 0.87
C ILE A 557 -10.82 6.20 0.12
N SER A 558 -9.88 6.93 -0.46
CA SER A 558 -10.19 8.11 -1.25
C SER A 558 -10.12 7.82 -2.75
N LEU A 559 -11.17 8.22 -3.45
CA LEU A 559 -11.17 8.42 -4.90
C LEU A 559 -10.61 9.82 -5.19
N GLN A 560 -9.96 10.02 -6.31
CA GLN A 560 -9.26 11.25 -6.68
C GLN A 560 -7.98 11.53 -5.90
N GLY A 561 -6.89 10.83 -6.26
CA GLY A 561 -5.54 11.06 -5.74
C GLY A 561 -4.90 12.40 -6.12
N GLY A 562 -5.67 13.48 -6.21
CA GLY A 562 -5.15 14.79 -6.60
C GLY A 562 -5.29 15.89 -5.55
N THR A 563 -6.02 15.67 -4.45
CA THR A 563 -6.15 16.66 -3.39
C THR A 563 -5.24 16.33 -2.22
N ASP A 564 -4.51 17.32 -1.72
CA ASP A 564 -3.62 17.17 -0.56
C ASP A 564 -4.37 16.65 0.67
N VAL A 565 -5.64 17.01 0.82
CA VAL A 565 -6.52 16.56 1.91
C VAL A 565 -6.80 15.05 1.81
N ALA A 566 -7.13 14.56 0.60
CA ALA A 566 -7.36 13.13 0.36
C ALA A 566 -6.12 12.30 0.68
N ILE A 567 -4.97 12.76 0.16
CA ILE A 567 -3.67 12.13 0.40
C ILE A 567 -3.33 12.11 1.89
N ALA A 568 -3.62 13.19 2.63
CA ALA A 568 -3.30 13.27 4.06
C ALA A 568 -4.19 12.34 4.90
N THR A 569 -5.47 12.19 4.55
CA THR A 569 -6.49 11.63 5.44
C THR A 569 -6.76 10.14 5.19
N ALA A 570 -6.86 9.70 3.92
CA ALA A 570 -7.20 8.33 3.58
C ALA A 570 -6.03 7.36 3.83
N ASP A 571 -6.32 6.12 4.18
CA ASP A 571 -5.37 5.01 4.29
C ASP A 571 -5.01 4.42 2.92
N ILE A 572 -5.96 4.43 1.99
CA ILE A 572 -5.79 4.01 0.59
C ILE A 572 -6.22 5.15 -0.32
N VAL A 573 -5.38 5.48 -1.31
CA VAL A 573 -5.66 6.52 -2.30
C VAL A 573 -5.70 5.90 -3.68
N LEU A 574 -6.82 6.07 -4.39
CA LEU A 574 -7.06 5.54 -5.73
C LEU A 574 -6.82 6.65 -6.75
N MET A 575 -5.75 6.53 -7.52
CA MET A 575 -5.29 7.56 -8.47
C MET A 575 -6.11 7.62 -9.76
N GLN A 576 -6.71 6.48 -10.16
CA GLN A 576 -7.45 6.36 -11.43
C GLN A 576 -8.88 6.88 -11.38
N ASN A 577 -9.36 7.32 -10.22
CA ASN A 577 -10.74 7.78 -10.05
C ASN A 577 -11.81 6.77 -10.54
N GLN A 578 -11.49 5.47 -10.54
CA GLN A 578 -12.38 4.36 -10.85
C GLN A 578 -12.85 3.68 -9.57
N LEU A 579 -14.16 3.49 -9.43
CA LEU A 579 -14.71 2.85 -8.23
C LEU A 579 -14.31 1.36 -8.15
N GLN A 580 -14.09 0.73 -9.29
CA GLN A 580 -13.64 -0.65 -9.38
C GLN A 580 -12.25 -0.88 -8.74
N ASP A 581 -11.43 0.16 -8.60
CA ASP A 581 -10.13 0.05 -7.93
C ASP A 581 -10.25 -0.23 -6.42
N VAL A 582 -11.41 0.04 -5.82
CA VAL A 582 -11.72 -0.43 -4.46
C VAL A 582 -11.62 -1.95 -4.38
N ILE A 583 -12.20 -2.67 -5.37
CA ILE A 583 -12.12 -4.13 -5.42
C ILE A 583 -10.68 -4.60 -5.56
N LYS A 584 -9.93 -3.98 -6.47
CA LYS A 584 -8.51 -4.33 -6.69
C LYS A 584 -7.67 -4.10 -5.44
N ALA A 585 -7.94 -3.01 -4.70
CA ALA A 585 -7.27 -2.73 -3.43
C ALA A 585 -7.56 -3.80 -2.36
N LEU A 586 -8.82 -4.25 -2.27
CA LEU A 586 -9.21 -5.34 -1.37
C LEU A 586 -8.53 -6.66 -1.77
N GLU A 587 -8.59 -7.05 -3.04
CA GLU A 587 -7.96 -8.28 -3.55
C GLU A 587 -6.46 -8.29 -3.33
N LEU A 588 -5.78 -7.19 -3.62
CA LEU A 588 -4.34 -7.03 -3.41
C LEU A 588 -3.98 -7.15 -1.92
N SER A 589 -4.76 -6.52 -1.05
CA SER A 589 -4.57 -6.59 0.40
C SER A 589 -4.74 -8.02 0.92
N HIS A 590 -5.81 -8.70 0.50
CA HIS A 590 -6.04 -10.11 0.84
C HIS A 590 -4.92 -11.03 0.36
N ALA A 591 -4.47 -10.86 -0.90
CA ALA A 591 -3.39 -11.64 -1.46
C ALA A 591 -2.06 -11.42 -0.71
N THR A 592 -1.75 -10.16 -0.36
CA THR A 592 -0.54 -9.79 0.37
C THR A 592 -0.53 -10.40 1.78
N VAL A 593 -1.62 -10.26 2.53
CA VAL A 593 -1.71 -10.84 3.88
C VAL A 593 -1.70 -12.37 3.85
N ASN A 594 -2.31 -13.00 2.86
CA ASN A 594 -2.23 -14.45 2.68
C ASN A 594 -0.78 -14.90 2.40
N LYS A 595 0.00 -14.12 1.64
CA LYS A 595 1.44 -14.39 1.45
C LYS A 595 2.23 -14.22 2.75
N ILE A 596 1.92 -13.22 3.56
CA ILE A 596 2.52 -13.08 4.89
C ILE A 596 2.25 -14.34 5.72
N LYS A 597 1.00 -14.81 5.80
CA LYS A 597 0.64 -16.04 6.54
C LYS A 597 1.39 -17.26 6.02
N GLN A 598 1.44 -17.45 4.70
CA GLN A 598 2.21 -18.54 4.07
C GLN A 598 3.70 -18.46 4.42
N ASN A 599 4.30 -17.28 4.34
CA ASN A 599 5.71 -17.06 4.67
C ASN A 599 6.00 -17.39 6.14
N LEU A 600 5.13 -16.98 7.06
CA LEU A 600 5.26 -17.28 8.48
C LEU A 600 5.18 -18.78 8.75
N VAL A 601 4.28 -19.51 8.07
CA VAL A 601 4.18 -20.97 8.16
C VAL A 601 5.45 -21.63 7.66
N TRP A 602 5.95 -21.26 6.48
CA TRP A 602 7.18 -21.83 5.94
C TRP A 602 8.40 -21.52 6.81
N ALA A 603 8.52 -20.29 7.31
CA ALA A 603 9.62 -19.88 8.18
C ALA A 603 9.63 -20.60 9.53
N SER A 604 8.46 -21.07 10.01
CA SER A 604 8.35 -21.79 11.29
C SER A 604 8.44 -23.31 11.12
N ALA A 605 7.83 -23.86 10.07
CA ALA A 605 7.75 -25.31 9.84
C ALA A 605 9.12 -25.98 9.71
N TYR A 606 10.04 -25.33 9.03
CA TYR A 606 11.40 -25.83 8.87
C TYR A 606 12.11 -25.96 10.23
N ASN A 607 11.97 -24.97 11.12
CA ASN A 607 12.59 -24.99 12.45
C ASN A 607 12.00 -26.11 13.33
N VAL A 608 10.68 -26.31 13.30
CA VAL A 608 9.99 -27.39 14.05
C VAL A 608 10.51 -28.76 13.67
N LEU A 609 10.82 -29.00 12.39
CA LEU A 609 11.34 -30.27 11.89
C LEU A 609 12.85 -30.42 12.13
N ALA A 610 13.62 -29.35 11.98
CA ALA A 610 15.07 -29.39 12.00
C ALA A 610 15.66 -29.40 13.42
N ILE A 611 15.04 -28.72 14.38
CA ILE A 611 15.53 -28.66 15.76
C ILE A 611 15.64 -30.06 16.40
N PRO A 612 14.64 -30.98 16.36
CA PRO A 612 14.79 -32.34 16.88
C PRO A 612 15.92 -33.14 16.21
N ILE A 613 16.11 -32.97 14.90
CA ILE A 613 17.20 -33.65 14.16
C ILE A 613 18.55 -33.12 14.66
N ALA A 614 18.70 -31.80 14.79
CA ALA A 614 19.90 -31.16 15.32
C ALA A 614 20.18 -31.55 16.78
N ALA A 615 19.13 -31.76 17.58
CA ALA A 615 19.23 -32.25 18.95
C ALA A 615 19.64 -33.71 19.05
N GLY A 616 19.82 -34.43 17.92
CA GLY A 616 20.32 -35.79 17.89
C GLY A 616 19.25 -36.86 18.05
N VAL A 617 17.96 -36.59 17.81
CA VAL A 617 16.89 -37.61 17.93
C VAL A 617 17.10 -38.79 16.96
N LEU A 618 17.66 -38.53 15.78
CA LEU A 618 17.95 -39.59 14.78
C LEU A 618 19.32 -40.23 14.96
N LEU A 619 20.16 -39.74 15.86
CA LEU A 619 21.53 -40.20 16.03
C LEU A 619 21.64 -41.65 16.52
N PRO A 620 20.86 -42.13 17.54
CA PRO A 620 20.99 -43.49 18.06
C PRO A 620 20.55 -44.55 17.07
N GLN A 621 19.55 -44.29 16.24
CA GLN A 621 18.94 -45.30 15.37
C GLN A 621 19.50 -45.29 13.95
N TYR A 622 19.84 -44.10 13.45
CA TYR A 622 20.23 -43.88 12.05
C TYR A 622 21.66 -43.36 11.87
N GLY A 623 22.37 -43.01 12.94
CA GLY A 623 23.71 -42.42 12.87
C GLY A 623 23.74 -41.03 12.21
N VAL A 624 22.58 -40.37 12.07
CA VAL A 624 22.47 -39.07 11.37
C VAL A 624 22.83 -37.95 12.32
N LEU A 625 23.93 -37.25 12.02
CA LEU A 625 24.35 -36.01 12.67
C LEU A 625 24.13 -34.85 11.69
N LEU A 626 23.38 -33.83 12.13
CA LEU A 626 23.23 -32.63 11.34
C LEU A 626 24.45 -31.72 11.56
N SER A 627 25.30 -31.56 10.54
CA SER A 627 26.43 -30.65 10.66
C SER A 627 25.97 -29.20 10.71
N PRO A 628 26.66 -28.30 11.47
CA PRO A 628 26.35 -26.89 11.52
C PRO A 628 26.33 -26.20 10.13
N VAL A 629 27.15 -26.71 9.20
CA VAL A 629 27.18 -26.23 7.80
C VAL A 629 25.89 -26.53 7.06
N LEU A 630 25.37 -27.78 7.13
CA LEU A 630 24.08 -28.11 6.54
C LEU A 630 22.93 -27.33 7.16
N ALA A 631 23.01 -27.10 8.46
CA ALA A 631 22.07 -26.23 9.18
C ALA A 631 22.07 -24.81 8.59
N ALA A 632 23.24 -24.24 8.36
CA ALA A 632 23.38 -22.90 7.79
C ALA A 632 22.89 -22.80 6.33
N VAL A 633 23.13 -23.82 5.51
CA VAL A 633 22.60 -23.91 4.13
C VAL A 633 21.07 -24.00 4.13
N ALA A 634 20.48 -24.82 4.99
CA ALA A 634 19.02 -24.95 5.13
C ALA A 634 18.37 -23.63 5.56
N MET A 635 19.01 -22.93 6.49
CA MET A 635 18.60 -21.59 6.97
C MET A 635 18.61 -20.55 5.83
N ALA A 636 19.69 -20.48 5.05
CA ALA A 636 19.79 -19.57 3.91
C ALA A 636 18.73 -19.89 2.83
N SER A 637 18.47 -21.17 2.58
CA SER A 637 17.44 -21.63 1.64
C SER A 637 16.03 -21.23 2.09
N SER A 638 15.73 -21.29 3.39
CA SER A 638 14.45 -20.87 3.95
C SER A 638 14.16 -19.39 3.67
N SER A 639 15.16 -18.50 3.85
CA SER A 639 15.03 -17.08 3.54
C SER A 639 14.77 -16.85 2.04
N LEU A 640 15.44 -17.59 1.17
CA LEU A 640 15.23 -17.50 -0.28
C LEU A 640 13.80 -17.93 -0.69
N ILE A 641 13.27 -18.99 -0.06
CA ILE A 641 11.90 -19.48 -0.30
C ILE A 641 10.88 -18.37 0.05
N VAL A 642 11.02 -17.73 1.22
CA VAL A 642 10.12 -16.67 1.69
C VAL A 642 10.12 -15.47 0.72
N VAL A 643 11.31 -15.04 0.27
CA VAL A 643 11.43 -13.93 -0.68
C VAL A 643 10.82 -14.32 -2.03
N THR A 644 11.14 -15.50 -2.55
CA THR A 644 10.60 -15.98 -3.83
C THR A 644 9.07 -16.10 -3.77
N ASN A 645 8.52 -16.62 -2.65
CA ASN A 645 7.07 -16.70 -2.46
C ASN A 645 6.41 -15.33 -2.45
N SER A 646 7.05 -14.31 -1.85
CA SER A 646 6.56 -12.93 -1.88
C SER A 646 6.58 -12.34 -3.30
N LEU A 647 7.65 -12.59 -4.06
CA LEU A 647 7.76 -12.13 -5.46
C LEU A 647 6.73 -12.77 -6.40
N LEU A 648 6.15 -13.91 -6.03
CA LEU A 648 5.05 -14.52 -6.80
C LEU A 648 3.77 -13.65 -6.81
N LEU A 649 3.65 -12.65 -5.92
CA LEU A 649 2.57 -11.65 -5.98
C LEU A 649 2.59 -10.88 -7.31
N ASN A 650 3.74 -10.66 -7.93
CA ASN A 650 3.86 -9.95 -9.22
C ASN A 650 3.01 -10.59 -10.32
N LYS A 651 2.78 -11.93 -10.28
CA LYS A 651 1.89 -12.60 -11.23
C LYS A 651 0.43 -12.17 -11.12
N LEU A 652 0.00 -11.61 -9.98
CA LEU A 652 -1.34 -11.04 -9.81
C LEU A 652 -1.43 -9.66 -10.49
N GLY A 653 -0.38 -8.84 -10.40
CA GLY A 653 -0.28 -7.57 -11.11
C GLY A 653 -0.38 -7.75 -12.63
N ASP A 654 0.34 -8.73 -13.19
CA ASP A 654 0.32 -9.04 -14.62
C ASP A 654 -1.05 -9.53 -15.11
N ARG A 655 -1.80 -10.28 -14.29
CA ARG A 655 -3.16 -10.73 -14.64
C ARG A 655 -4.16 -9.59 -14.68
N ASN A 656 -4.07 -8.65 -13.76
CA ASN A 656 -4.96 -7.48 -13.73
C ASN A 656 -4.69 -6.54 -14.91
N ASN A 657 -3.43 -6.34 -15.29
CA ASN A 657 -3.05 -5.57 -16.48
C ASN A 657 -3.49 -6.22 -17.80
N ASN A 658 -3.48 -7.54 -17.90
CA ASN A 658 -3.94 -8.25 -19.09
C ASN A 658 -5.47 -8.27 -19.21
N ASN A 659 -6.23 -8.35 -18.14
CA ASN A 659 -7.69 -8.28 -18.17
C ASN A 659 -8.19 -6.89 -18.63
N ASN A 660 -7.50 -5.81 -18.27
CA ASN A 660 -7.79 -4.47 -18.80
C ASN A 660 -7.53 -4.34 -20.30
N LYS A 661 -6.51 -5.04 -20.84
CA LYS A 661 -6.25 -5.04 -22.31
C LYS A 661 -7.30 -5.81 -23.11
N PHE A 662 -7.96 -6.82 -22.54
CA PHE A 662 -9.00 -7.60 -23.22
C PHE A 662 -10.39 -6.95 -23.17
N SER A 663 -10.65 -6.04 -22.24
CA SER A 663 -11.94 -5.31 -22.14
C SER A 663 -12.09 -4.21 -23.22
N ILE A 664 -10.99 -3.66 -23.71
CA ILE A 664 -10.99 -2.55 -24.71
C ILE A 664 -11.18 -3.05 -26.15
N THR A 665 -11.05 -4.36 -26.42
CA THR A 665 -11.21 -4.92 -27.77
C THR A 665 -12.62 -5.42 -28.09
N LYS A 666 -13.62 -5.16 -27.25
CA LYS A 666 -15.02 -5.57 -27.43
C LYS A 666 -16.02 -4.41 -27.24
N CYS A 667 -15.71 -3.23 -27.76
CA CYS A 667 -16.70 -2.18 -28.03
C CYS A 667 -16.51 -1.69 -29.46
#